data_894e680c42cd062069d4f0e38a8601f3
#
_entry.id   894e680c42cd062069d4f0e38a8601f3
#
_cell.length_a   1.000
_cell.length_b   1.000
_cell.length_c   1.000
_cell.angle_alpha   90.00
_cell.angle_beta   90.00
_cell.angle_gamma   90.00
#
_symmetry.space_group_name_H-M   'P 1'
#
loop_
_entity.id
_entity.type
_entity.pdbx_description
1 polymer ?
#
loop_
_entity_poly.entity_id
_entity_poly.type
_entity_poly.pdbx_seq_one_letter_code
_entity_poly.pdbx_strand_id
1 'polypeptide(L)'
;MSKGLGVYVAAAVLAASVSLVVSAQQGPPSAAPIRLKAATFTPAQGEQPAIPPGLTIAGYAAGQRGYFIVQFAGPVMDAWKAEVAAAGVELLDYVPDFAFKARMTPEAADRVAALDSVAWVGVFQPAYKLDPALLRAGTATRAYRVRIERGANVDATVDAIAGAGAQIVGRDGNVIEIAAAPGRLNAIAHVLDVAEIEAFVLRKKNNEFGGGGIIGSAAANANGFDGSTQTVAVADTGFGNGVSDGFLDVPSTRVTNISNWPGAAGGCFSSVINDGAVDVDSGHGTHTTTSVLGSGDASGVGRGTAPAAHLIFQALENWANISSICRAFYGYQNGYYLTGIPTDLRQLFQQAYTGGARVHSNSWGSDAAGAYTTDSVNTDDFIWNHRDMTITFSAGNAGIDANGDGVIDGASIGAPATAKNVISVGASENDRQGHYDCDAGLTYTSCAAQGGYNTIFTYGGAWPADYPANPIKDDPSAGNANQMAAFSSRGPASDGRIKPDVVAPGTWVLSGYSDKFQQQYDPSANPQDSAYQYDGWGYPLNRYYKYMGGTSMSNPLVAGGAALVRDFYQKTYSVNASAALVKATIVNSAVDMLDENNDGANDNANPIPNRDEGWGRVDLNSATNSRRKFVDGTTSLTTGGGATYTYTIASTGSPLKITLAWSDPASTTSAAKTLVNDLDLVVTAPGGAQYFGNVFAGGWSQTGGAADRVNNLENVYVASAAAGTWTVVVGGYNVPRGPQPFALVVDGVFGTTPPPSPPSVPDGLAANAISTTQIDLSWTNSTNEDGFDVERCTETGCTSFAKIGQVGVDVLTYSDTTVSPSTTYRYRVRAFNAGGEAYSNIATATTPAGQQQVQLHIGDLDGSTAASKNTWTASVTITVQNASDAMVQGATVSGTWTGGFAGSASCTTTAGGTCNVTTGNLNKSKTSATFTVTNVTASGATYVASSNRDPDGSSNGTTITILKP
;
A
#
# COMPACT_ATOMS: atom_id res chain seq x y z
N MET A 1 -32.47 -74.90 13.43
CA MET A 1 -33.33 -74.42 12.37
C MET A 1 -33.34 -72.93 12.39
N SER A 2 -33.21 -72.35 11.25
CA SER A 2 -33.30 -70.99 10.77
C SER A 2 -31.98 -70.23 10.80
N LYS A 3 -31.55 -69.96 9.56
CA LYS A 3 -30.46 -69.19 9.10
C LYS A 3 -30.75 -67.68 9.20
N GLY A 4 -29.84 -66.89 9.71
CA GLY A 4 -29.85 -65.43 9.65
C GLY A 4 -28.70 -64.95 8.77
N LEU A 5 -29.04 -64.29 7.66
CA LEU A 5 -28.17 -63.71 6.68
C LEU A 5 -27.49 -62.43 7.23
N GLY A 6 -26.18 -62.41 7.26
CA GLY A 6 -25.46 -61.15 7.54
C GLY A 6 -25.33 -60.31 6.27
N VAL A 7 -25.85 -59.10 6.31
CA VAL A 7 -25.67 -58.12 5.26
C VAL A 7 -24.44 -57.27 5.62
N TYR A 8 -23.38 -57.40 4.83
CA TYR A 8 -22.25 -56.43 4.85
C TYR A 8 -22.68 -55.18 4.12
N VAL A 9 -22.87 -54.09 4.86
CA VAL A 9 -22.99 -52.76 4.27
C VAL A 9 -21.55 -52.21 4.13
N ALA A 10 -21.06 -52.18 2.90
CA ALA A 10 -19.87 -51.41 2.56
C ALA A 10 -20.22 -49.94 2.58
N ALA A 11 -19.74 -49.22 3.58
CA ALA A 11 -19.77 -47.75 3.59
C ALA A 11 -18.75 -47.23 2.55
N ALA A 12 -19.23 -46.84 1.38
CA ALA A 12 -18.46 -46.02 0.45
C ALA A 12 -18.42 -44.58 1.05
N VAL A 13 -17.26 -44.21 1.58
CA VAL A 13 -16.99 -42.81 1.94
C VAL A 13 -16.80 -42.07 0.61
N LEU A 14 -17.83 -41.41 0.13
CA LEU A 14 -17.70 -40.36 -0.91
C LEU A 14 -16.98 -39.21 -0.21
N ALA A 15 -15.69 -39.02 -0.53
CA ALA A 15 -15.03 -37.77 -0.33
C ALA A 15 -15.63 -36.75 -1.32
N ALA A 16 -16.69 -36.05 -0.90
CA ALA A 16 -17.15 -34.87 -1.59
C ALA A 16 -16.11 -33.77 -1.30
N SER A 17 -15.22 -33.50 -2.24
CA SER A 17 -14.46 -32.26 -2.30
C SER A 17 -15.46 -31.12 -2.40
N VAL A 18 -15.78 -30.51 -1.25
CA VAL A 18 -16.54 -29.28 -1.21
C VAL A 18 -15.55 -28.19 -1.67
N SER A 19 -15.49 -27.97 -2.99
CA SER A 19 -15.07 -26.69 -3.53
C SER A 19 -16.10 -25.68 -3.03
N LEU A 20 -15.85 -25.04 -1.88
CA LEU A 20 -16.49 -23.81 -1.51
C LEU A 20 -15.98 -22.74 -2.49
N VAL A 21 -16.50 -22.78 -3.72
CA VAL A 21 -16.65 -21.56 -4.48
C VAL A 21 -17.53 -20.70 -3.57
N VAL A 22 -16.98 -19.65 -2.99
CA VAL A 22 -17.78 -18.51 -2.56
C VAL A 22 -18.39 -17.98 -3.86
N SER A 23 -19.43 -18.65 -4.33
CA SER A 23 -20.28 -18.09 -5.36
C SER A 23 -20.83 -16.81 -4.73
N ALA A 24 -20.37 -15.66 -5.24
CA ALA A 24 -21.14 -14.45 -5.09
C ALA A 24 -22.57 -14.85 -5.51
N GLN A 25 -23.43 -15.06 -4.52
CA GLN A 25 -24.84 -15.25 -4.82
C GLN A 25 -25.26 -13.99 -5.55
N GLN A 26 -25.50 -14.12 -6.85
CA GLN A 26 -26.29 -13.13 -7.58
C GLN A 26 -27.72 -13.20 -7.02
N GLY A 27 -27.86 -12.58 -5.83
CA GLY A 27 -29.16 -12.10 -5.41
C GLY A 27 -29.56 -10.94 -6.33
N PRO A 28 -30.84 -10.50 -6.31
CA PRO A 28 -31.23 -9.26 -6.97
C PRO A 28 -30.27 -8.15 -6.49
N PRO A 29 -29.96 -7.13 -7.35
CA PRO A 29 -28.91 -6.15 -7.09
C PRO A 29 -29.01 -5.70 -5.64
N SER A 30 -27.97 -5.99 -4.85
CA SER A 30 -28.04 -5.80 -3.42
C SER A 30 -28.36 -4.32 -3.19
N ALA A 31 -29.33 -4.04 -2.36
CA ALA A 31 -29.67 -2.68 -1.95
C ALA A 31 -28.55 -2.08 -1.08
N ALA A 32 -27.31 -2.16 -1.57
CA ALA A 32 -26.14 -1.64 -0.90
C ALA A 32 -26.23 -0.11 -0.84
N PRO A 33 -26.04 0.51 0.33
CA PRO A 33 -26.07 1.95 0.44
C PRO A 33 -24.78 2.59 -0.13
N ILE A 34 -24.88 3.80 -0.62
CA ILE A 34 -23.74 4.70 -0.83
C ILE A 34 -23.43 5.35 0.52
N ARG A 35 -22.19 5.18 1.01
CA ARG A 35 -21.73 5.69 2.31
C ARG A 35 -20.67 6.76 2.16
N LEU A 36 -21.08 8.00 2.35
CA LEU A 36 -20.21 9.17 2.39
C LEU A 36 -20.39 9.88 3.74
N LYS A 37 -19.38 10.60 4.23
CA LYS A 37 -19.50 11.41 5.46
C LYS A 37 -20.67 12.39 5.40
N ALA A 38 -20.94 12.94 4.20
CA ALA A 38 -22.02 13.90 3.99
C ALA A 38 -23.41 13.29 3.94
N ALA A 39 -23.56 12.04 3.52
CA ALA A 39 -24.86 11.36 3.40
C ALA A 39 -24.68 9.84 3.23
N THR A 40 -25.59 9.08 3.84
CA THR A 40 -25.79 7.65 3.54
C THR A 40 -27.17 7.49 2.92
N PHE A 41 -27.29 6.80 1.78
CA PHE A 41 -28.54 6.58 1.07
C PHE A 41 -28.47 5.34 0.18
N THR A 42 -29.62 4.72 -0.10
CA THR A 42 -29.72 3.48 -0.89
C THR A 42 -30.46 3.76 -2.20
N PRO A 43 -29.73 4.04 -3.31
CA PRO A 43 -30.35 4.40 -4.60
C PRO A 43 -31.36 3.36 -5.10
N ALA A 44 -31.07 2.05 -4.91
CA ALA A 44 -31.96 0.96 -5.34
C ALA A 44 -33.31 0.97 -4.63
N GLN A 45 -33.44 1.63 -3.48
CA GLN A 45 -34.69 1.83 -2.73
C GLN A 45 -35.36 3.16 -3.07
N GLY A 46 -34.80 3.93 -4.02
CA GLY A 46 -35.29 5.25 -4.41
C GLY A 46 -34.97 6.36 -3.40
N GLU A 47 -34.09 6.10 -2.43
CA GLU A 47 -33.66 7.07 -1.46
C GLU A 47 -32.85 8.20 -2.13
N GLN A 48 -33.12 9.43 -1.70
CA GLN A 48 -32.37 10.60 -2.11
C GLN A 48 -31.50 11.09 -0.95
N PRO A 49 -30.24 11.50 -1.20
CA PRO A 49 -29.37 11.99 -0.13
C PRO A 49 -29.93 13.29 0.48
N ALA A 50 -29.99 13.33 1.81
CA ALA A 50 -30.38 14.53 2.56
C ALA A 50 -29.19 15.50 2.65
N ILE A 51 -28.96 16.29 1.57
CA ILE A 51 -27.87 17.27 1.49
C ILE A 51 -28.40 18.69 1.43
N PRO A 52 -27.65 19.69 1.95
CA PRO A 52 -28.08 21.09 1.92
C PRO A 52 -28.30 21.60 0.48
N PRO A 53 -29.39 22.34 0.21
CA PRO A 53 -29.68 22.85 -1.15
C PRO A 53 -28.53 23.67 -1.78
N GLY A 54 -27.75 24.39 -0.96
CA GLY A 54 -26.60 25.18 -1.43
C GLY A 54 -25.37 24.37 -1.80
N LEU A 55 -25.42 23.02 -1.70
CA LEU A 55 -24.32 22.10 -2.02
C LEU A 55 -24.75 21.02 -3.02
N THR A 56 -25.73 21.33 -3.86
CA THR A 56 -26.24 20.46 -4.92
C THR A 56 -26.04 21.06 -6.29
N ILE A 57 -25.80 20.20 -7.28
CA ILE A 57 -25.83 20.57 -8.72
C ILE A 57 -26.79 19.63 -9.45
N ALA A 58 -27.44 20.12 -10.46
CA ALA A 58 -28.38 19.34 -11.28
C ALA A 58 -27.64 18.34 -12.21
N GLY A 59 -26.40 18.64 -12.59
CA GLY A 59 -25.58 17.85 -13.50
C GLY A 59 -24.54 18.71 -14.20
N TYR A 60 -23.99 18.17 -15.27
CA TYR A 60 -22.98 18.82 -16.12
C TYR A 60 -23.55 19.09 -17.53
N ALA A 61 -23.00 20.07 -18.25
CA ALA A 61 -23.39 20.34 -19.62
C ALA A 61 -22.99 19.18 -20.57
N ALA A 62 -23.70 19.02 -21.67
CA ALA A 62 -23.39 18.02 -22.70
C ALA A 62 -21.92 18.15 -23.15
N GLY A 63 -21.21 17.03 -23.21
CA GLY A 63 -19.78 16.97 -23.54
C GLY A 63 -18.82 17.46 -22.44
N GLN A 64 -19.33 18.07 -21.38
CA GLN A 64 -18.50 18.49 -20.25
C GLN A 64 -18.14 17.26 -19.38
N ARG A 65 -16.85 17.05 -19.12
CA ARG A 65 -16.41 16.07 -18.12
C ARG A 65 -16.73 16.57 -16.72
N GLY A 66 -17.38 15.72 -15.93
CA GLY A 66 -17.71 15.97 -14.53
C GLY A 66 -17.50 14.73 -13.67
N TYR A 67 -17.89 14.81 -12.42
CA TYR A 67 -17.70 13.75 -11.44
C TYR A 67 -19.02 13.09 -11.08
N PHE A 68 -19.02 11.78 -11.08
CA PHE A 68 -20.17 10.95 -10.82
C PHE A 68 -19.82 9.85 -9.81
N ILE A 69 -20.82 9.19 -9.25
CA ILE A 69 -20.68 7.93 -8.53
C ILE A 69 -21.24 6.83 -9.45
N VAL A 70 -20.47 5.80 -9.68
CA VAL A 70 -20.88 4.56 -10.36
C VAL A 70 -20.92 3.44 -9.33
N GLN A 71 -22.11 2.89 -9.05
CA GLN A 71 -22.29 1.74 -8.16
C GLN A 71 -22.49 0.48 -8.99
N PHE A 72 -21.66 -0.52 -8.76
CA PHE A 72 -21.75 -1.82 -9.39
C PHE A 72 -22.87 -2.68 -8.75
N ALA A 73 -23.36 -3.66 -9.49
CA ALA A 73 -24.46 -4.53 -9.05
C ALA A 73 -24.11 -5.46 -7.88
N GLY A 74 -22.81 -5.57 -7.52
CA GLY A 74 -22.32 -6.41 -6.44
C GLY A 74 -20.82 -6.24 -6.23
N PRO A 75 -20.13 -7.17 -5.56
CA PRO A 75 -18.69 -7.17 -5.40
C PRO A 75 -17.97 -6.94 -6.74
N VAL A 76 -17.04 -5.98 -6.76
CA VAL A 76 -16.50 -5.41 -7.99
C VAL A 76 -15.60 -6.41 -8.71
N MET A 77 -15.96 -6.74 -9.98
CA MET A 77 -15.21 -7.64 -10.85
C MET A 77 -14.33 -6.83 -11.82
N ASP A 78 -13.14 -7.35 -12.17
CA ASP A 78 -12.24 -6.68 -13.12
C ASP A 78 -12.88 -6.52 -14.51
N ALA A 79 -13.66 -7.51 -14.94
CA ALA A 79 -14.41 -7.45 -16.19
C ALA A 79 -15.41 -6.27 -16.23
N TRP A 80 -16.10 -6.00 -15.13
CA TRP A 80 -17.03 -4.87 -15.00
C TRP A 80 -16.32 -3.52 -15.05
N LYS A 81 -15.14 -3.41 -14.42
CA LYS A 81 -14.30 -2.19 -14.53
C LYS A 81 -13.84 -1.94 -15.96
N ALA A 82 -13.45 -3.01 -16.68
CA ALA A 82 -13.06 -2.90 -18.09
C ALA A 82 -14.23 -2.47 -18.97
N GLU A 83 -15.44 -2.98 -18.72
CA GLU A 83 -16.67 -2.61 -19.43
C GLU A 83 -17.00 -1.11 -19.23
N VAL A 84 -16.95 -0.62 -18.00
CA VAL A 84 -17.15 0.79 -17.66
C VAL A 84 -16.07 1.67 -18.29
N ALA A 85 -14.80 1.26 -18.25
CA ALA A 85 -13.70 1.99 -18.88
C ALA A 85 -13.86 2.06 -20.41
N ALA A 86 -14.32 0.99 -21.06
CA ALA A 86 -14.62 0.97 -22.51
C ALA A 86 -15.75 1.93 -22.90
N ALA A 87 -16.65 2.27 -21.97
CA ALA A 87 -17.67 3.30 -22.16
C ALA A 87 -17.14 4.75 -22.06
N GLY A 88 -15.82 4.93 -21.85
CA GLY A 88 -15.17 6.24 -21.79
C GLY A 88 -15.13 6.86 -20.39
N VAL A 89 -15.17 6.05 -19.35
CA VAL A 89 -15.16 6.45 -17.95
C VAL A 89 -13.78 6.22 -17.32
N GLU A 90 -13.32 7.18 -16.55
CA GLU A 90 -12.16 7.08 -15.68
C GLU A 90 -12.65 6.83 -14.24
N LEU A 91 -12.43 5.63 -13.72
CA LEU A 91 -12.69 5.31 -12.32
C LEU A 91 -11.59 5.92 -11.44
N LEU A 92 -11.97 6.70 -10.42
CA LEU A 92 -11.07 7.41 -9.50
C LEU A 92 -11.00 6.70 -8.15
N ASP A 93 -11.60 7.28 -7.13
CA ASP A 93 -11.55 6.77 -5.77
C ASP A 93 -12.69 5.78 -5.50
N TYR A 94 -12.39 4.72 -4.78
CA TYR A 94 -13.40 3.75 -4.35
C TYR A 94 -14.31 4.36 -3.28
N VAL A 95 -15.61 4.18 -3.45
CA VAL A 95 -16.64 4.52 -2.46
C VAL A 95 -17.23 3.20 -1.95
N PRO A 96 -17.21 2.94 -0.63
CA PRO A 96 -17.67 1.67 -0.07
C PRO A 96 -19.07 1.24 -0.50
N ASP A 97 -19.26 -0.07 -0.43
CA ASP A 97 -20.43 -0.82 -0.88
C ASP A 97 -20.57 -0.77 -2.43
N PHE A 98 -19.45 -1.13 -3.12
CA PHE A 98 -19.34 -1.43 -4.55
C PHE A 98 -19.41 -0.22 -5.50
N ALA A 99 -19.03 0.97 -5.07
CA ALA A 99 -19.08 2.15 -5.90
C ALA A 99 -17.70 2.78 -6.16
N PHE A 100 -17.62 3.62 -7.19
CA PHE A 100 -16.47 4.46 -7.48
C PHE A 100 -16.91 5.89 -7.75
N LYS A 101 -16.12 6.86 -7.28
CA LYS A 101 -16.10 8.17 -7.88
C LYS A 101 -15.50 8.03 -9.28
N ALA A 102 -16.15 8.61 -10.27
CA ALA A 102 -15.79 8.46 -11.68
C ALA A 102 -15.78 9.79 -12.39
N ARG A 103 -14.85 9.97 -13.33
CA ARG A 103 -14.80 11.15 -14.20
C ARG A 103 -15.27 10.78 -15.60
N MET A 104 -16.36 11.42 -16.07
CA MET A 104 -16.97 11.14 -17.37
C MET A 104 -17.84 12.28 -17.85
N THR A 105 -18.33 12.21 -19.09
CA THR A 105 -19.37 13.13 -19.60
C THR A 105 -20.77 12.60 -19.28
N PRO A 106 -21.85 13.44 -19.33
CA PRO A 106 -23.22 12.97 -19.13
C PRO A 106 -23.60 11.83 -20.08
N GLU A 107 -23.19 11.90 -21.34
CA GLU A 107 -23.48 10.87 -22.34
C GLU A 107 -22.76 9.53 -22.04
N ALA A 108 -21.59 9.58 -21.40
CA ALA A 108 -20.93 8.38 -20.91
C ALA A 108 -21.65 7.82 -19.67
N ALA A 109 -22.16 8.71 -18.79
CA ALA A 109 -22.95 8.30 -17.63
C ALA A 109 -24.22 7.56 -18.04
N ASP A 110 -24.94 8.02 -19.06
CA ASP A 110 -26.12 7.34 -19.61
C ASP A 110 -25.77 5.96 -20.16
N ARG A 111 -24.65 5.84 -20.89
CA ARG A 111 -24.18 4.52 -21.40
C ARG A 111 -23.84 3.55 -20.28
N VAL A 112 -23.15 4.04 -19.24
CA VAL A 112 -22.74 3.22 -18.08
C VAL A 112 -23.95 2.80 -17.25
N ALA A 113 -24.93 3.69 -17.08
CA ALA A 113 -26.17 3.37 -16.36
C ALA A 113 -27.01 2.27 -17.05
N ALA A 114 -26.77 2.02 -18.34
CA ALA A 114 -27.45 0.96 -19.11
C ALA A 114 -26.73 -0.40 -19.06
N LEU A 115 -25.59 -0.50 -18.39
CA LEU A 115 -24.84 -1.77 -18.26
C LEU A 115 -25.46 -2.64 -17.16
N ASP A 116 -25.59 -3.95 -17.43
CA ASP A 116 -26.11 -4.91 -16.44
C ASP A 116 -25.21 -5.04 -15.20
N SER A 117 -23.92 -4.74 -15.35
CA SER A 117 -22.92 -4.72 -14.28
C SER A 117 -23.05 -3.52 -13.35
N VAL A 118 -23.87 -2.50 -13.68
CA VAL A 118 -24.01 -1.25 -12.95
C VAL A 118 -25.39 -1.15 -12.32
N ALA A 119 -25.45 -1.01 -11.00
CA ALA A 119 -26.71 -0.85 -10.27
C ALA A 119 -27.25 0.59 -10.32
N TRP A 120 -26.34 1.58 -10.30
CA TRP A 120 -26.72 2.98 -10.25
C TRP A 120 -25.59 3.92 -10.70
N VAL A 121 -25.98 5.04 -11.28
CA VAL A 121 -25.09 6.17 -11.62
C VAL A 121 -25.74 7.46 -11.14
N GLY A 122 -24.97 8.29 -10.44
CA GLY A 122 -25.46 9.61 -9.98
C GLY A 122 -24.35 10.66 -9.95
N VAL A 123 -24.75 11.93 -9.92
CA VAL A 123 -23.81 13.06 -9.89
C VAL A 123 -23.09 13.10 -8.53
N PHE A 124 -21.78 13.26 -8.55
CA PHE A 124 -20.98 13.50 -7.32
C PHE A 124 -21.21 14.94 -6.87
N GLN A 125 -22.06 15.10 -5.85
CA GLN A 125 -22.52 16.42 -5.40
C GLN A 125 -21.41 17.19 -4.67
N PRO A 126 -21.40 18.54 -4.74
CA PRO A 126 -20.49 19.38 -3.96
C PRO A 126 -20.51 19.07 -2.46
N ALA A 127 -21.66 18.69 -1.90
CA ALA A 127 -21.80 18.26 -0.51
C ALA A 127 -20.85 17.11 -0.13
N TYR A 128 -20.54 16.23 -1.05
CA TYR A 128 -19.71 15.04 -0.80
C TYR A 128 -18.22 15.35 -0.64
N LYS A 129 -17.81 16.58 -0.95
CA LYS A 129 -16.44 17.05 -0.87
C LYS A 129 -16.02 17.55 0.52
N LEU A 130 -16.92 17.58 1.50
CA LEU A 130 -16.65 18.12 2.83
C LEU A 130 -17.50 17.45 3.92
N ASP A 131 -17.00 17.47 5.15
CA ASP A 131 -17.82 17.10 6.31
C ASP A 131 -18.83 18.21 6.63
N PRO A 132 -20.12 17.88 6.79
CA PRO A 132 -21.15 18.86 7.17
C PRO A 132 -20.86 19.62 8.47
N ALA A 133 -20.06 19.06 9.38
CA ALA A 133 -19.64 19.74 10.60
C ALA A 133 -18.84 21.03 10.33
N LEU A 134 -18.08 21.08 9.23
CA LEU A 134 -17.30 22.27 8.86
C LEU A 134 -18.19 23.49 8.55
N LEU A 135 -19.42 23.27 8.07
CA LEU A 135 -20.37 24.33 7.77
C LEU A 135 -20.99 24.96 9.04
N ARG A 136 -20.96 24.22 10.16
CA ARG A 136 -21.50 24.65 11.45
C ARG A 136 -20.47 25.34 12.35
N ALA A 137 -19.26 25.48 11.90
CA ALA A 137 -18.11 25.96 12.68
C ALA A 137 -18.09 27.47 12.97
N GLY A 138 -19.22 28.17 12.94
CA GLY A 138 -19.36 29.61 13.21
C GLY A 138 -19.07 30.48 11.98
N THR A 139 -18.75 31.77 12.17
CA THR A 139 -18.52 32.75 11.09
C THR A 139 -17.07 33.18 10.93
N ALA A 140 -16.19 32.83 11.85
CA ALA A 140 -14.79 33.21 11.84
C ALA A 140 -14.03 32.51 10.71
N THR A 141 -13.08 33.23 10.10
CA THR A 141 -12.14 32.62 9.13
C THR A 141 -11.30 31.55 9.82
N ARG A 142 -11.15 30.39 9.13
CA ARG A 142 -10.39 29.22 9.60
C ARG A 142 -9.48 28.73 8.51
N ALA A 143 -8.48 27.95 8.90
CA ALA A 143 -7.63 27.24 7.95
C ALA A 143 -8.26 25.89 7.56
N TYR A 144 -8.13 25.57 6.28
CA TYR A 144 -8.58 24.29 5.69
C TYR A 144 -7.51 23.76 4.75
N ARG A 145 -7.47 22.45 4.58
CA ARG A 145 -6.81 21.79 3.45
C ARG A 145 -7.82 21.47 2.37
N VAL A 146 -7.43 21.73 1.12
CA VAL A 146 -8.22 21.40 -0.07
C VAL A 146 -7.37 20.48 -0.94
N ARG A 147 -7.83 19.28 -1.15
CA ARG A 147 -7.22 18.35 -2.10
C ARG A 147 -7.83 18.53 -3.48
N ILE A 148 -6.97 18.64 -4.50
CA ILE A 148 -7.36 18.74 -5.92
C ILE A 148 -7.36 17.34 -6.53
N GLU A 149 -8.31 17.08 -7.42
CA GLU A 149 -8.47 15.79 -8.11
C GLU A 149 -7.22 15.40 -8.91
N ARG A 150 -6.91 14.13 -8.88
CA ARG A 150 -5.82 13.54 -9.65
C ARG A 150 -6.03 13.80 -11.16
N GLY A 151 -4.99 14.31 -11.82
CA GLY A 151 -5.02 14.60 -13.24
C GLY A 151 -5.79 15.87 -13.64
N ALA A 152 -6.22 16.70 -12.66
CA ALA A 152 -6.78 18.02 -12.91
C ALA A 152 -5.67 19.07 -13.13
N ASN A 153 -6.04 20.22 -13.70
CA ASN A 153 -5.13 21.36 -13.80
C ASN A 153 -5.08 22.09 -12.44
N VAL A 154 -4.02 21.87 -11.71
CA VAL A 154 -3.85 22.38 -10.33
C VAL A 154 -3.87 23.91 -10.31
N ASP A 155 -3.16 24.61 -11.23
CA ASP A 155 -3.08 26.07 -11.25
C ASP A 155 -4.46 26.70 -11.49
N ALA A 156 -5.18 26.22 -12.51
CA ALA A 156 -6.52 26.69 -12.81
C ALA A 156 -7.52 26.43 -11.66
N THR A 157 -7.33 25.31 -10.94
CA THR A 157 -8.19 24.97 -9.79
C THR A 157 -7.88 25.88 -8.59
N VAL A 158 -6.61 26.19 -8.33
CA VAL A 158 -6.18 27.15 -7.30
C VAL A 158 -6.76 28.53 -7.55
N ASP A 159 -6.70 29.01 -8.80
CA ASP A 159 -7.30 30.30 -9.20
C ASP A 159 -8.83 30.31 -8.97
N ALA A 160 -9.49 29.19 -9.28
CA ALA A 160 -10.93 29.04 -9.05
C ALA A 160 -11.28 29.00 -7.54
N ILE A 161 -10.47 28.37 -6.72
CA ILE A 161 -10.61 28.34 -5.25
C ILE A 161 -10.43 29.76 -4.68
N ALA A 162 -9.42 30.51 -5.13
CA ALA A 162 -9.23 31.90 -4.75
C ALA A 162 -10.41 32.79 -5.19
N GLY A 163 -10.91 32.59 -6.43
CA GLY A 163 -12.11 33.25 -6.95
C GLY A 163 -13.39 32.92 -6.17
N ALA A 164 -13.47 31.75 -5.53
CA ALA A 164 -14.56 31.36 -4.63
C ALA A 164 -14.50 32.04 -3.24
N GLY A 165 -13.47 32.85 -3.00
CA GLY A 165 -13.30 33.68 -1.80
C GLY A 165 -12.44 33.07 -0.71
N ALA A 166 -11.58 32.12 -1.07
CA ALA A 166 -10.50 31.63 -0.20
C ALA A 166 -9.23 32.47 -0.36
N GLN A 167 -8.52 32.67 0.72
CA GLN A 167 -7.13 33.12 0.68
C GLN A 167 -6.22 31.87 0.58
N ILE A 168 -5.41 31.79 -0.45
CA ILE A 168 -4.41 30.74 -0.57
C ILE A 168 -3.27 31.04 0.42
N VAL A 169 -2.97 30.08 1.28
CA VAL A 169 -1.99 30.21 2.35
C VAL A 169 -0.73 29.41 2.03
N GLY A 170 -0.90 28.21 1.52
CA GLY A 170 0.19 27.31 1.14
C GLY A 170 -0.23 26.37 0.02
N ARG A 171 0.76 25.78 -0.65
CA ARG A 171 0.53 24.77 -1.70
C ARG A 171 1.68 23.76 -1.71
N ASP A 172 1.31 22.48 -1.75
CA ASP A 172 2.24 21.39 -1.99
C ASP A 172 1.56 20.36 -2.92
N GLY A 173 2.04 20.29 -4.15
CA GLY A 173 1.47 19.42 -5.18
C GLY A 173 -0.02 19.73 -5.44
N ASN A 174 -0.88 18.76 -5.16
CA ASN A 174 -2.34 18.86 -5.31
C ASN A 174 -3.07 19.13 -3.98
N VAL A 175 -2.35 19.42 -2.90
CA VAL A 175 -2.90 19.84 -1.61
C VAL A 175 -2.68 21.33 -1.43
N ILE A 176 -3.75 22.05 -1.14
CA ILE A 176 -3.76 23.49 -1.00
C ILE A 176 -4.21 23.85 0.40
N GLU A 177 -3.44 24.66 1.11
CA GLU A 177 -3.84 25.24 2.37
C GLU A 177 -4.52 26.58 2.12
N ILE A 178 -5.69 26.76 2.69
CA ILE A 178 -6.51 27.96 2.49
C ILE A 178 -6.99 28.52 3.83
N ALA A 179 -7.20 29.84 3.86
CA ALA A 179 -7.98 30.49 4.91
C ALA A 179 -9.32 30.96 4.31
N ALA A 180 -10.42 30.56 4.91
CA ALA A 180 -11.76 30.91 4.47
C ALA A 180 -12.76 30.99 5.62
N ALA A 181 -13.78 31.83 5.51
CA ALA A 181 -14.93 31.76 6.40
C ALA A 181 -15.77 30.52 6.04
N PRO A 182 -16.38 29.80 7.02
CA PRO A 182 -17.19 28.60 6.75
C PRO A 182 -18.29 28.81 5.69
N GLY A 183 -18.88 30.02 5.60
CA GLY A 183 -19.85 30.37 4.57
C GLY A 183 -19.29 30.39 3.14
N ARG A 184 -17.96 30.38 2.94
CA ARG A 184 -17.30 30.28 1.62
C ARG A 184 -17.09 28.84 1.18
N LEU A 185 -17.14 27.88 2.08
CA LEU A 185 -16.92 26.46 1.77
C LEU A 185 -17.91 25.93 0.72
N ASN A 186 -19.15 26.45 0.71
CA ASN A 186 -20.11 26.11 -0.33
C ASN A 186 -19.62 26.49 -1.73
N ALA A 187 -19.09 27.70 -1.92
CA ALA A 187 -18.56 28.14 -3.20
C ALA A 187 -17.29 27.36 -3.60
N ILE A 188 -16.42 27.08 -2.62
CA ILE A 188 -15.19 26.29 -2.84
C ILE A 188 -15.54 24.83 -3.22
N ALA A 189 -16.54 24.22 -2.59
CA ALA A 189 -17.02 22.88 -2.94
C ALA A 189 -17.61 22.80 -4.35
N HIS A 190 -18.13 23.91 -4.90
CA HIS A 190 -18.61 23.97 -6.29
C HIS A 190 -17.48 24.07 -7.31
N VAL A 191 -16.24 24.38 -6.92
CA VAL A 191 -15.11 24.32 -7.85
C VAL A 191 -14.97 22.87 -8.34
N LEU A 192 -15.00 22.70 -9.67
CA LEU A 192 -15.15 21.39 -10.30
C LEU A 192 -14.12 20.37 -9.78
N ASP A 193 -12.84 20.72 -9.85
CA ASP A 193 -11.73 19.83 -9.58
C ASP A 193 -11.28 19.80 -8.10
N VAL A 194 -12.03 20.41 -7.19
CA VAL A 194 -11.87 20.17 -5.76
C VAL A 194 -12.35 18.75 -5.45
N ALA A 195 -11.45 17.93 -4.92
CA ALA A 195 -11.76 16.57 -4.50
C ALA A 195 -12.38 16.55 -3.11
N GLU A 196 -11.83 17.37 -2.20
CA GLU A 196 -12.15 17.34 -0.78
C GLU A 196 -11.71 18.62 -0.05
N ILE A 197 -12.40 18.94 1.04
CA ILE A 197 -12.10 20.02 1.97
C ILE A 197 -12.10 19.46 3.39
N GLU A 198 -11.00 19.60 4.10
CA GLU A 198 -10.86 19.19 5.50
C GLU A 198 -10.37 20.35 6.39
N ALA A 199 -10.56 20.24 7.72
CA ALA A 199 -10.00 21.20 8.66
C ALA A 199 -8.47 21.06 8.69
N PHE A 200 -7.77 22.19 8.74
CA PHE A 200 -6.33 22.19 8.98
C PHE A 200 -6.06 22.26 10.49
N VAL A 201 -5.26 21.31 10.99
CA VAL A 201 -4.79 21.28 12.38
C VAL A 201 -3.27 21.13 12.37
N LEU A 202 -2.57 21.97 13.17
CA LEU A 202 -1.12 21.83 13.34
C LEU A 202 -0.79 20.51 14.03
N ARG A 203 0.23 19.82 13.51
CA ARG A 203 0.76 18.60 14.10
C ARG A 203 1.48 18.96 15.41
N LYS A 204 1.23 18.18 16.45
CA LYS A 204 1.83 18.31 17.77
C LYS A 204 2.79 17.16 18.02
N LYS A 205 3.78 17.41 18.87
CA LYS A 205 4.53 16.35 19.54
C LYS A 205 3.58 15.65 20.52
N ASN A 206 3.57 14.33 20.50
CA ASN A 206 2.78 13.55 21.46
C ASN A 206 3.73 13.10 22.58
N ASN A 207 4.02 13.91 23.55
CA ASN A 207 5.09 13.68 24.53
C ASN A 207 4.57 13.08 25.83
N GLU A 208 5.37 12.15 26.37
CA GLU A 208 5.54 11.83 27.81
C GLU A 208 5.28 10.37 28.26
N PHE A 209 6.31 9.72 28.95
CA PHE A 209 6.36 8.46 29.73
C PHE A 209 6.73 7.13 29.05
N GLY A 210 7.50 6.18 29.68
CA GLY A 210 7.69 4.81 29.23
C GLY A 210 8.79 3.84 29.63
N GLY A 211 8.80 2.56 29.31
CA GLY A 211 9.87 1.57 29.63
C GLY A 211 9.90 0.25 28.87
N GLY A 212 11.08 -0.20 28.43
CA GLY A 212 11.34 -1.23 27.43
C GLY A 212 11.44 -2.72 27.85
N GLY A 213 11.50 -3.06 29.15
CA GLY A 213 11.67 -4.45 29.63
C GLY A 213 10.41 -5.32 29.52
N ILE A 214 9.23 -4.70 29.58
CA ILE A 214 7.93 -5.38 29.69
C ILE A 214 7.50 -6.04 28.37
N ILE A 215 7.94 -5.51 27.22
CA ILE A 215 7.58 -6.04 25.90
C ILE A 215 8.44 -7.21 25.43
N GLY A 216 9.32 -7.76 26.28
CA GLY A 216 10.12 -8.95 25.97
C GLY A 216 11.29 -8.73 25.00
N SER A 217 11.71 -7.49 24.74
CA SER A 217 12.83 -7.20 23.83
C SER A 217 14.15 -7.81 24.29
N ALA A 218 14.42 -7.84 25.59
CA ALA A 218 15.64 -8.45 26.14
C ALA A 218 15.74 -9.95 25.81
N ALA A 219 14.61 -10.68 25.85
CA ALA A 219 14.59 -12.10 25.50
C ALA A 219 14.80 -12.31 23.99
N ALA A 220 14.18 -11.50 23.13
CA ALA A 220 14.40 -11.52 21.69
C ALA A 220 15.86 -11.24 21.33
N ASN A 221 16.48 -10.23 21.97
CA ASN A 221 17.90 -9.90 21.79
C ASN A 221 18.82 -11.06 22.25
N ALA A 222 18.52 -11.69 23.38
CA ALA A 222 19.28 -12.85 23.88
C ALA A 222 19.20 -14.05 22.93
N ASN A 223 18.10 -14.19 22.17
CA ASN A 223 17.92 -15.18 21.11
C ASN A 223 18.61 -14.80 19.78
N GLY A 224 19.33 -13.69 19.73
CA GLY A 224 20.10 -13.24 18.56
C GLY A 224 19.33 -12.33 17.60
N PHE A 225 18.12 -11.89 17.95
CA PHE A 225 17.33 -10.95 17.17
C PHE A 225 17.48 -9.55 17.77
N ASP A 226 18.42 -8.78 17.24
CA ASP A 226 18.88 -7.50 17.76
C ASP A 226 18.70 -6.33 16.78
N GLY A 227 18.11 -6.61 15.60
CA GLY A 227 17.87 -5.65 14.53
C GLY A 227 19.05 -5.46 13.58
N SER A 228 20.17 -6.18 13.72
CA SER A 228 21.40 -5.96 12.96
C SER A 228 21.26 -6.07 11.43
N THR A 229 20.23 -6.74 10.91
CA THR A 229 19.92 -6.82 9.48
C THR A 229 19.03 -5.68 8.99
N GLN A 230 18.59 -4.77 9.87
CA GLN A 230 17.57 -3.77 9.56
C GLN A 230 18.10 -2.34 9.66
N THR A 231 17.53 -1.47 8.84
CA THR A 231 17.65 -0.02 8.93
C THR A 231 16.30 0.56 9.34
N VAL A 232 16.27 1.34 10.40
CA VAL A 232 15.07 2.04 10.89
C VAL A 232 15.21 3.53 10.61
N ALA A 233 14.17 4.13 10.05
CA ALA A 233 14.04 5.57 9.97
C ALA A 233 13.29 6.10 11.19
N VAL A 234 13.75 7.21 11.76
CA VAL A 234 13.06 7.97 12.81
C VAL A 234 12.88 9.39 12.30
N ALA A 235 11.62 9.83 12.23
CA ALA A 235 11.28 11.21 11.86
C ALA A 235 10.75 11.93 13.10
N ASP A 236 11.51 12.89 13.62
CA ASP A 236 11.24 13.51 14.91
C ASP A 236 11.90 14.89 14.99
N THR A 237 11.97 15.50 16.19
CA THR A 237 12.50 16.84 16.43
C THR A 237 13.91 17.00 15.90
N GLY A 238 14.88 16.40 16.54
CA GLY A 238 16.31 16.40 16.22
C GLY A 238 17.01 15.18 16.79
N PHE A 239 18.30 15.05 16.59
CA PHE A 239 19.10 13.95 17.13
C PHE A 239 20.44 14.44 17.69
N GLY A 240 20.57 14.46 19.02
CA GLY A 240 21.77 14.89 19.71
C GLY A 240 22.28 16.24 19.22
N ASN A 241 23.54 16.31 18.77
CA ASN A 241 24.13 17.50 18.18
C ASN A 241 23.96 17.61 16.65
N GLY A 242 23.08 16.81 16.03
CA GLY A 242 22.72 16.88 14.63
C GLY A 242 23.69 16.20 13.66
N VAL A 243 24.67 15.44 14.16
CA VAL A 243 25.66 14.72 13.34
C VAL A 243 25.73 13.25 13.70
N SER A 244 26.39 12.45 12.88
CA SER A 244 26.41 10.99 12.99
C SER A 244 27.04 10.44 14.28
N ASP A 245 27.90 11.20 14.94
CA ASP A 245 28.46 10.92 16.26
C ASP A 245 27.84 11.77 17.37
N GLY A 246 26.64 12.28 17.10
CA GLY A 246 25.95 13.27 17.90
C GLY A 246 25.39 12.76 19.22
N PHE A 247 25.31 11.44 19.41
CA PHE A 247 24.85 10.85 20.65
C PHE A 247 25.56 9.52 20.94
N LEU A 248 26.07 9.42 22.13
CA LEU A 248 26.97 8.35 22.59
C LEU A 248 26.39 6.91 22.43
N ASP A 249 25.09 6.74 22.60
CA ASP A 249 24.41 5.44 22.54
C ASP A 249 24.16 4.92 21.11
N VAL A 250 24.35 5.77 20.11
CA VAL A 250 24.21 5.40 18.71
C VAL A 250 25.53 5.65 18.00
N PRO A 251 26.43 4.65 17.94
CA PRO A 251 27.72 4.80 17.28
C PRO A 251 27.56 5.23 15.83
N SER A 252 28.45 6.13 15.36
CA SER A 252 28.41 6.65 13.98
C SER A 252 28.43 5.57 12.89
N THR A 253 28.97 4.40 13.20
CA THR A 253 28.97 3.22 12.30
C THR A 253 27.59 2.65 12.03
N ARG A 254 26.61 2.97 12.88
CA ARG A 254 25.20 2.58 12.71
C ARG A 254 24.32 3.73 12.17
N VAL A 255 24.83 4.94 12.03
CA VAL A 255 24.11 6.08 11.48
C VAL A 255 24.32 6.10 9.95
N THR A 256 23.34 5.68 9.19
CA THR A 256 23.38 5.65 7.73
C THR A 256 23.24 7.05 7.13
N ASN A 257 22.32 7.85 7.68
CA ASN A 257 22.06 9.22 7.23
C ASN A 257 21.35 10.03 8.31
N ILE A 258 21.62 11.35 8.33
CA ILE A 258 20.82 12.36 9.04
C ILE A 258 20.39 13.39 8.00
N SER A 259 19.07 13.57 7.84
CA SER A 259 18.47 14.55 6.93
C SER A 259 17.78 15.64 7.71
N ASN A 260 18.07 16.88 7.36
CA ASN A 260 17.34 18.03 7.87
C ASN A 260 16.18 18.38 6.92
N TRP A 261 14.99 18.53 7.48
CA TRP A 261 13.77 18.98 6.83
C TRP A 261 13.37 20.34 7.40
N PRO A 262 13.91 21.45 6.85
CA PRO A 262 13.76 22.77 7.46
C PRO A 262 12.33 23.31 7.41
N GLY A 263 11.48 22.75 6.54
CA GLY A 263 10.19 23.36 6.27
C GLY A 263 10.29 24.68 5.52
N ALA A 264 9.16 25.34 5.32
CA ALA A 264 9.09 26.61 4.64
C ALA A 264 8.12 27.57 5.36
N ALA A 265 8.34 28.88 5.19
CA ALA A 265 7.34 29.87 5.56
C ALA A 265 6.08 29.66 4.71
N GLY A 266 4.92 29.77 5.36
CA GLY A 266 3.61 29.53 4.75
C GLY A 266 2.61 29.07 5.81
N GLY A 267 1.34 29.08 5.51
CA GLY A 267 0.31 28.70 6.47
C GLY A 267 0.35 29.51 7.74
N CYS A 268 0.46 28.84 8.87
CA CYS A 268 0.61 29.48 10.17
C CYS A 268 2.01 30.06 10.44
N PHE A 269 3.01 29.74 9.63
CA PHE A 269 4.39 30.16 9.86
C PHE A 269 4.74 31.39 9.01
N SER A 270 4.89 32.56 9.62
CA SER A 270 5.34 33.77 8.93
C SER A 270 6.83 33.72 8.55
N SER A 271 7.62 33.00 9.33
CA SER A 271 9.01 32.62 9.00
C SER A 271 9.40 31.37 9.77
N VAL A 272 10.34 30.61 9.21
CA VAL A 272 10.96 29.43 9.83
C VAL A 272 12.47 29.68 9.90
N ILE A 273 13.08 29.44 11.04
CA ILE A 273 14.52 29.51 11.26
C ILE A 273 15.02 28.07 11.30
N ASN A 274 15.78 27.71 10.29
CA ASN A 274 16.39 26.38 10.20
C ASN A 274 17.57 26.28 11.18
N ASP A 275 17.49 25.41 12.16
CA ASP A 275 18.53 25.11 13.17
C ASP A 275 19.27 23.79 12.91
N GLY A 276 19.01 23.17 11.76
CA GLY A 276 19.67 21.92 11.35
C GLY A 276 18.97 20.67 11.90
N ALA A 277 19.76 19.67 12.25
CA ALA A 277 19.25 18.40 12.80
C ALA A 277 19.52 18.27 14.31
N VAL A 278 19.89 19.36 14.95
CA VAL A 278 20.21 19.41 16.39
C VAL A 278 18.92 19.29 17.20
N ASP A 279 18.93 18.52 18.28
CA ASP A 279 17.76 18.34 19.17
C ASP A 279 17.82 19.35 20.33
N VAL A 280 17.27 20.55 20.10
CA VAL A 280 17.49 21.73 20.96
C VAL A 280 16.30 22.10 21.84
N ASP A 281 15.08 21.68 21.56
CA ASP A 281 13.89 22.14 22.29
C ASP A 281 13.48 21.18 23.42
N SER A 282 13.25 19.90 23.11
CA SER A 282 12.71 18.95 24.11
C SER A 282 13.57 17.73 24.33
N GLY A 283 14.54 17.47 23.45
CA GLY A 283 15.29 16.22 23.45
C GLY A 283 14.46 15.00 23.02
N HIS A 284 13.27 15.26 22.43
CA HIS A 284 12.29 14.22 22.10
C HIS A 284 12.81 13.25 21.03
N GLY A 285 13.39 13.76 19.95
CA GLY A 285 13.89 12.94 18.84
C GLY A 285 15.09 12.08 19.25
N THR A 286 15.96 12.59 20.14
CA THR A 286 17.04 11.80 20.73
C THR A 286 16.49 10.66 21.56
N HIS A 287 15.48 10.93 22.40
CA HIS A 287 14.85 9.95 23.28
C HIS A 287 14.13 8.86 22.49
N THR A 288 13.32 9.24 21.49
CA THR A 288 12.61 8.28 20.63
C THR A 288 13.57 7.42 19.82
N THR A 289 14.64 8.00 19.26
CA THR A 289 15.66 7.27 18.51
C THR A 289 16.36 6.23 19.37
N THR A 290 16.78 6.59 20.56
CA THR A 290 17.47 5.67 21.46
C THR A 290 16.51 4.63 22.05
N SER A 291 15.23 4.91 22.20
CA SER A 291 14.20 3.91 22.52
C SER A 291 14.05 2.86 21.41
N VAL A 292 14.22 3.23 20.13
CA VAL A 292 14.27 2.26 19.01
C VAL A 292 15.55 1.44 19.07
N LEU A 293 16.73 2.10 19.11
CA LEU A 293 18.00 1.43 18.74
C LEU A 293 19.23 1.85 19.58
N GLY A 294 19.05 2.51 20.72
CA GLY A 294 20.16 2.84 21.63
C GLY A 294 20.90 1.58 22.10
N SER A 295 22.23 1.68 22.21
CA SER A 295 23.07 0.59 22.76
C SER A 295 22.86 0.40 24.26
N GLY A 296 22.47 1.45 24.97
CA GLY A 296 22.52 1.55 26.42
C GLY A 296 23.95 1.70 26.97
N ASP A 297 24.05 2.03 28.23
CA ASP A 297 25.35 2.06 28.92
C ASP A 297 25.96 0.65 29.10
N ALA A 298 27.15 0.60 29.72
CA ALA A 298 27.87 -0.68 29.96
C ALA A 298 27.08 -1.67 30.85
N SER A 299 26.06 -1.21 31.58
CA SER A 299 25.16 -2.04 32.39
C SER A 299 23.83 -2.34 31.68
N GLY A 300 23.60 -1.79 30.47
CA GLY A 300 22.39 -1.94 29.68
C GLY A 300 21.28 -0.96 30.03
N VAL A 301 21.54 0.04 30.86
CA VAL A 301 20.59 1.12 31.18
C VAL A 301 20.33 1.94 29.93
N GLY A 302 19.05 2.26 29.64
CA GLY A 302 18.64 3.04 28.46
C GLY A 302 18.71 2.27 27.14
N ARG A 303 18.91 0.96 27.14
CA ARG A 303 19.01 0.16 25.94
C ARG A 303 17.70 0.13 25.15
N GLY A 304 17.77 0.44 23.86
CA GLY A 304 16.65 0.41 22.94
C GLY A 304 16.20 -1.01 22.57
N THR A 305 15.06 -1.12 21.94
CA THR A 305 14.43 -2.40 21.58
C THR A 305 15.26 -3.17 20.54
N ALA A 306 15.79 -2.51 19.51
CA ALA A 306 16.60 -3.08 18.41
C ALA A 306 18.04 -2.51 18.43
N PRO A 307 18.87 -2.82 19.41
CA PRO A 307 20.10 -2.10 19.75
C PRO A 307 21.24 -2.26 18.73
N ALA A 308 21.10 -3.12 17.72
CA ALA A 308 22.07 -3.27 16.63
C ALA A 308 21.54 -2.77 15.26
N ALA A 309 20.33 -2.21 15.19
CA ALA A 309 19.78 -1.65 13.95
C ALA A 309 20.52 -0.40 13.50
N HIS A 310 20.49 -0.14 12.19
CA HIS A 310 21.02 1.09 11.58
C HIS A 310 19.97 2.19 11.59
N LEU A 311 20.42 3.45 11.67
CA LEU A 311 19.59 4.65 11.77
C LEU A 311 19.60 5.44 10.46
N ILE A 312 18.43 5.84 10.00
CA ILE A 312 18.21 7.03 9.16
C ILE A 312 17.41 8.03 10.01
N PHE A 313 17.95 9.22 10.26
CA PHE A 313 17.23 10.23 11.02
C PHE A 313 16.72 11.35 10.11
N GLN A 314 15.50 11.83 10.36
CA GLN A 314 14.86 12.92 9.64
C GLN A 314 14.40 13.98 10.66
N ALA A 315 15.17 15.06 10.76
CA ALA A 315 14.90 16.16 11.69
C ALA A 315 13.81 17.06 11.11
N LEU A 316 12.71 17.23 11.86
CA LEU A 316 11.49 17.90 11.42
C LEU A 316 11.22 19.21 12.12
N GLU A 317 11.84 19.45 13.29
CA GLU A 317 11.56 20.59 14.15
C GLU A 317 12.43 21.78 13.80
N ASN A 318 11.81 22.95 13.80
CA ASN A 318 12.53 24.22 13.63
C ASN A 318 11.78 25.33 14.39
N TRP A 319 12.49 26.39 14.76
CA TRP A 319 11.88 27.58 15.31
C TRP A 319 11.02 28.29 14.27
N ALA A 320 9.74 28.57 14.62
CA ALA A 320 8.83 29.27 13.73
C ALA A 320 8.23 30.52 14.39
N ASN A 321 8.18 31.60 13.62
CA ASN A 321 7.37 32.74 13.96
C ASN A 321 5.96 32.57 13.44
N ILE A 322 4.98 32.63 14.32
CA ILE A 322 3.58 32.40 13.96
C ILE A 322 2.99 33.63 13.26
N SER A 323 2.23 33.40 12.20
CA SER A 323 1.53 34.45 11.46
C SER A 323 0.48 35.15 12.37
N SER A 324 0.20 36.45 12.07
CA SER A 324 -0.81 37.19 12.83
C SER A 324 -2.20 36.55 12.80
N ILE A 325 -2.55 35.88 11.71
CA ILE A 325 -3.80 35.15 11.56
C ILE A 325 -3.86 33.97 12.54
N CYS A 326 -2.87 33.10 12.54
CA CYS A 326 -2.85 31.94 13.42
C CYS A 326 -2.69 32.31 14.90
N ARG A 327 -1.96 33.39 15.18
CA ARG A 327 -1.87 33.93 16.54
C ARG A 327 -3.23 34.42 17.03
N ALA A 328 -3.97 35.17 16.19
CA ALA A 328 -5.24 35.74 16.57
C ALA A 328 -6.38 34.70 16.67
N PHE A 329 -6.38 33.69 15.80
CA PHE A 329 -7.49 32.74 15.71
C PHE A 329 -7.27 31.44 16.48
N TYR A 330 -5.99 31.02 16.66
CA TYR A 330 -5.65 29.75 17.33
C TYR A 330 -4.87 29.95 18.61
N GLY A 331 -4.45 31.19 18.93
CA GLY A 331 -3.65 31.47 20.12
C GLY A 331 -2.21 30.95 20.08
N TYR A 332 -1.75 30.46 18.91
CA TYR A 332 -0.39 29.94 18.77
C TYR A 332 0.65 31.01 18.99
N GLN A 333 1.77 30.64 19.59
CA GLN A 333 2.89 31.56 19.92
C GLN A 333 4.11 31.18 19.04
N ASN A 334 5.08 32.09 18.94
CA ASN A 334 6.38 31.75 18.36
C ASN A 334 7.04 30.65 19.21
N GLY A 335 7.69 29.68 18.57
CA GLY A 335 8.30 28.56 19.26
C GLY A 335 8.81 27.49 18.28
N TYR A 336 9.20 26.37 18.80
CA TYR A 336 9.60 25.20 18.04
C TYR A 336 8.38 24.41 17.58
N TYR A 337 8.36 24.06 16.29
CA TYR A 337 7.28 23.31 15.66
C TYR A 337 7.84 22.31 14.65
N LEU A 338 7.10 21.26 14.37
CA LEU A 338 7.45 20.25 13.35
C LEU A 338 7.20 20.78 11.93
N THR A 339 7.83 21.91 11.60
CA THR A 339 7.65 22.62 10.32
C THR A 339 8.17 21.84 9.12
N GLY A 340 9.07 20.87 9.35
CA GLY A 340 9.68 20.01 8.33
C GLY A 340 8.79 18.88 7.85
N ILE A 341 7.62 18.65 8.46
CA ILE A 341 6.68 17.63 7.97
C ILE A 341 6.07 18.11 6.65
N PRO A 342 6.34 17.43 5.53
CA PRO A 342 5.78 17.82 4.24
C PRO A 342 4.26 17.61 4.21
N THR A 343 3.56 18.38 3.41
CA THR A 343 2.11 18.23 3.21
C THR A 343 1.78 16.89 2.55
N ASP A 344 2.65 16.41 1.68
CA ASP A 344 2.61 15.05 1.13
C ASP A 344 3.61 14.16 1.88
N LEU A 345 3.12 13.40 2.87
CA LEU A 345 3.94 12.52 3.70
C LEU A 345 4.71 11.45 2.92
N ARG A 346 4.28 11.14 1.69
CA ARG A 346 5.00 10.17 0.84
C ARG A 346 6.42 10.60 0.54
N GLN A 347 6.70 11.91 0.52
CA GLN A 347 8.06 12.44 0.31
C GLN A 347 8.99 12.05 1.46
N LEU A 348 8.51 12.16 2.71
CA LEU A 348 9.25 11.79 3.92
C LEU A 348 9.59 10.29 3.89
N PHE A 349 8.57 9.45 3.67
CA PHE A 349 8.74 7.99 3.62
C PHE A 349 9.60 7.54 2.44
N GLN A 350 9.47 8.20 1.27
CA GLN A 350 10.26 7.87 0.08
C GLN A 350 11.75 8.12 0.29
N GLN A 351 12.13 9.20 0.97
CA GLN A 351 13.54 9.46 1.28
C GLN A 351 14.12 8.36 2.18
N ALA A 352 13.40 7.98 3.25
CA ALA A 352 13.81 6.91 4.14
C ALA A 352 13.90 5.54 3.42
N TYR A 353 12.90 5.22 2.60
CA TYR A 353 12.84 3.99 1.82
C TYR A 353 14.00 3.87 0.82
N THR A 354 14.29 4.95 0.09
CA THR A 354 15.42 5.04 -0.85
C THR A 354 16.77 4.91 -0.12
N GLY A 355 16.86 5.42 1.12
CA GLY A 355 18.02 5.25 1.99
C GLY A 355 18.20 3.84 2.56
N GLY A 356 17.27 2.92 2.31
CA GLY A 356 17.33 1.52 2.74
C GLY A 356 16.49 1.18 3.97
N ALA A 357 15.79 2.15 4.58
CA ALA A 357 14.89 1.86 5.70
C ALA A 357 13.71 0.98 5.27
N ARG A 358 13.30 0.06 6.15
CA ARG A 358 12.11 -0.78 6.01
C ARG A 358 11.21 -0.74 7.25
N VAL A 359 11.59 0.06 8.22
CA VAL A 359 10.76 0.45 9.36
C VAL A 359 10.86 1.95 9.51
N HIS A 360 9.74 2.63 9.80
CA HIS A 360 9.66 4.07 9.98
C HIS A 360 8.88 4.42 11.25
N SER A 361 9.54 5.07 12.19
CA SER A 361 8.98 5.47 13.49
C SER A 361 8.54 6.92 13.46
N ASN A 362 7.30 7.19 13.90
CA ASN A 362 6.69 8.51 13.92
C ASN A 362 6.00 8.75 15.27
N SER A 363 6.61 9.55 16.12
CA SER A 363 6.08 9.87 17.44
C SER A 363 5.39 11.24 17.46
N TRP A 364 4.58 11.51 16.45
CA TRP A 364 3.84 12.76 16.26
C TRP A 364 2.52 12.52 15.52
N GLY A 365 1.62 13.50 15.58
CA GLY A 365 0.34 13.46 14.90
C GLY A 365 -0.49 14.70 15.18
N SER A 366 -1.74 14.67 14.71
CA SER A 366 -2.76 15.69 14.98
C SER A 366 -3.96 15.09 15.70
N ASP A 367 -4.59 15.84 16.60
CA ASP A 367 -5.82 15.44 17.28
C ASP A 367 -6.98 15.45 16.27
N ALA A 368 -7.23 14.30 15.68
CA ALA A 368 -8.20 14.13 14.58
C ALA A 368 -9.49 13.41 15.02
N ALA A 369 -9.65 13.11 16.31
CA ALA A 369 -10.82 12.43 16.88
C ALA A 369 -11.24 11.19 16.06
N GLY A 370 -10.26 10.33 15.72
CA GLY A 370 -10.47 9.10 14.95
C GLY A 370 -10.63 9.29 13.44
N ALA A 371 -10.58 10.50 12.91
CA ALA A 371 -10.81 10.74 11.48
C ALA A 371 -9.68 10.24 10.58
N TYR A 372 -10.06 9.67 9.44
CA TYR A 372 -9.15 9.29 8.36
C TYR A 372 -8.86 10.53 7.50
N THR A 373 -7.67 11.12 7.65
CA THR A 373 -7.28 12.40 7.03
C THR A 373 -6.42 12.20 5.77
N THR A 374 -6.07 13.31 5.09
CA THR A 374 -5.12 13.31 3.97
C THR A 374 -3.78 12.67 4.36
N ASP A 375 -3.30 12.89 5.59
CA ASP A 375 -2.07 12.27 6.09
C ASP A 375 -2.20 10.74 6.18
N SER A 376 -3.38 10.25 6.60
CA SER A 376 -3.69 8.81 6.61
C SER A 376 -3.79 8.23 5.19
N VAL A 377 -4.37 8.98 4.24
CA VAL A 377 -4.40 8.62 2.80
C VAL A 377 -2.99 8.49 2.23
N ASN A 378 -2.13 9.49 2.45
CA ASN A 378 -0.75 9.50 1.96
C ASN A 378 0.05 8.31 2.52
N THR A 379 -0.17 8.00 3.80
CA THR A 379 0.52 6.89 4.48
C THR A 379 0.06 5.53 3.93
N ASP A 380 -1.25 5.32 3.78
CA ASP A 380 -1.79 4.09 3.20
C ASP A 380 -1.38 3.90 1.73
N ASP A 381 -1.39 4.99 0.93
CA ASP A 381 -0.94 4.97 -0.46
C ASP A 381 0.54 4.61 -0.56
N PHE A 382 1.37 5.14 0.34
CA PHE A 382 2.79 4.80 0.37
C PHE A 382 3.01 3.31 0.68
N ILE A 383 2.39 2.78 1.74
CA ILE A 383 2.56 1.36 2.14
C ILE A 383 1.98 0.43 1.06
N TRP A 384 0.86 0.78 0.42
CA TRP A 384 0.32 0.00 -0.70
C TRP A 384 1.31 -0.16 -1.85
N ASN A 385 2.06 0.90 -2.19
CA ASN A 385 3.05 0.90 -3.25
C ASN A 385 4.43 0.36 -2.79
N HIS A 386 4.70 0.28 -1.47
CA HIS A 386 5.95 -0.17 -0.86
C HIS A 386 5.63 -1.16 0.28
N ARG A 387 5.11 -2.34 -0.07
CA ARG A 387 4.53 -3.32 0.86
C ARG A 387 5.51 -3.93 1.86
N ASP A 388 6.80 -3.73 1.68
CA ASP A 388 7.87 -4.10 2.60
C ASP A 388 8.25 -2.99 3.60
N MET A 389 7.57 -1.81 3.53
CA MET A 389 7.78 -0.69 4.45
C MET A 389 6.79 -0.73 5.59
N THR A 390 7.22 -1.06 6.79
CA THR A 390 6.44 -0.99 8.03
C THR A 390 6.51 0.43 8.59
N ILE A 391 5.37 1.07 8.80
CA ILE A 391 5.30 2.41 9.39
C ILE A 391 4.52 2.31 10.71
N THR A 392 5.07 2.89 11.78
CA THR A 392 4.42 2.99 13.08
C THR A 392 4.10 4.44 13.42
N PHE A 393 2.97 4.65 14.07
CA PHE A 393 2.56 5.95 14.60
C PHE A 393 2.06 5.85 16.02
N SER A 394 2.43 6.84 16.86
CA SER A 394 1.81 7.03 18.17
C SER A 394 0.31 7.33 18.02
N ALA A 395 -0.52 6.70 18.86
CA ALA A 395 -1.99 6.85 18.81
C ALA A 395 -2.47 8.26 19.16
N GLY A 396 -1.68 9.02 19.92
CA GLY A 396 -2.01 10.33 20.46
C GLY A 396 -2.17 10.29 21.99
N ASN A 397 -2.16 11.50 22.61
CA ASN A 397 -2.28 11.69 24.06
C ASN A 397 -3.54 12.49 24.42
N ALA A 398 -4.63 12.19 23.72
CA ALA A 398 -5.91 12.87 23.90
C ALA A 398 -6.94 12.02 24.66
N GLY A 399 -6.48 11.06 25.47
CA GLY A 399 -7.32 10.33 26.42
C GLY A 399 -7.70 11.24 27.59
N ILE A 400 -8.98 11.55 27.74
CA ILE A 400 -9.54 12.39 28.81
C ILE A 400 -10.87 11.80 29.31
N ASP A 401 -11.26 12.14 30.52
CA ASP A 401 -12.58 11.91 31.07
C ASP A 401 -13.37 13.25 31.02
N ALA A 402 -13.86 13.59 29.83
CA ALA A 402 -14.53 14.88 29.60
C ALA A 402 -15.93 14.95 30.21
N ASN A 403 -16.57 13.80 30.41
CA ASN A 403 -17.92 13.72 30.99
C ASN A 403 -17.90 13.58 32.51
N GLY A 404 -16.75 13.31 33.13
CA GLY A 404 -16.53 13.22 34.56
C GLY A 404 -17.15 11.96 35.22
N ASP A 405 -17.16 10.84 34.47
CA ASP A 405 -17.66 9.55 34.98
C ASP A 405 -16.58 8.61 35.51
N GLY A 406 -15.31 9.02 35.42
CA GLY A 406 -14.15 8.26 35.86
C GLY A 406 -13.67 7.24 34.83
N VAL A 407 -14.14 7.32 33.57
CA VAL A 407 -13.77 6.43 32.45
C VAL A 407 -13.21 7.29 31.30
N ILE A 408 -12.13 6.84 30.68
CA ILE A 408 -11.55 7.56 29.52
C ILE A 408 -12.49 7.49 28.32
N ASP A 409 -12.78 8.66 27.74
CA ASP A 409 -13.62 8.77 26.55
C ASP A 409 -12.96 8.16 25.29
N GLY A 410 -13.81 7.53 24.44
CA GLY A 410 -13.35 6.93 23.16
C GLY A 410 -13.23 7.93 22.02
N ALA A 411 -12.84 7.38 20.83
CA ALA A 411 -12.75 8.10 19.57
C ALA A 411 -11.75 9.28 19.56
N SER A 412 -10.64 9.16 20.31
CA SER A 412 -9.60 10.20 20.43
C SER A 412 -8.33 9.89 19.63
N ILE A 413 -8.28 8.81 18.82
CA ILE A 413 -7.11 8.45 18.00
C ILE A 413 -6.71 9.60 17.08
N GLY A 414 -5.43 9.97 17.11
CA GLY A 414 -4.85 11.01 16.24
C GLY A 414 -4.57 10.53 14.82
N ALA A 415 -4.43 11.47 13.87
CA ALA A 415 -3.96 11.15 12.51
C ALA A 415 -2.45 11.48 12.38
N PRO A 416 -1.66 10.67 11.64
CA PRO A 416 -2.01 9.56 10.74
C PRO A 416 -2.15 8.17 11.38
N ALA A 417 -2.18 8.02 12.71
CA ALA A 417 -2.37 6.72 13.38
C ALA A 417 -3.70 6.03 12.97
N THR A 418 -4.68 6.80 12.45
CA THR A 418 -5.92 6.31 11.85
C THR A 418 -5.74 5.66 10.49
N ALA A 419 -4.55 5.69 9.86
CA ALA A 419 -4.27 4.94 8.64
C ALA A 419 -4.44 3.44 8.86
N LYS A 420 -4.89 2.71 7.83
CA LYS A 420 -5.21 1.27 7.90
C LYS A 420 -3.96 0.41 8.05
N ASN A 421 -2.95 0.75 7.27
CA ASN A 421 -1.76 -0.10 7.06
C ASN A 421 -0.66 0.11 8.11
N VAL A 422 -0.72 1.19 8.88
CA VAL A 422 0.25 1.45 9.95
C VAL A 422 0.02 0.52 11.15
N ILE A 423 1.04 0.38 11.98
CA ILE A 423 0.87 -0.09 13.36
C ILE A 423 0.65 1.15 14.21
N SER A 424 -0.59 1.35 14.67
CA SER A 424 -0.97 2.42 15.60
C SER A 424 -0.71 1.96 17.03
N VAL A 425 0.03 2.75 17.79
CA VAL A 425 0.55 2.34 19.10
C VAL A 425 0.02 3.21 20.21
N GLY A 426 -0.78 2.64 21.09
CA GLY A 426 -1.21 3.25 22.35
C GLY A 426 -0.17 3.07 23.48
N ALA A 427 -0.45 3.64 24.64
CA ALA A 427 0.40 3.57 25.81
C ALA A 427 -0.23 2.74 26.92
N SER A 428 0.47 1.70 27.40
CA SER A 428 0.23 1.08 28.70
C SER A 428 1.09 1.74 29.76
N GLU A 429 0.81 1.49 31.02
CA GLU A 429 1.72 1.89 32.09
C GLU A 429 2.98 1.03 32.14
N ASN A 430 3.94 1.50 32.93
CA ASN A 430 5.18 0.82 33.22
C ASN A 430 5.13 0.27 34.66
N ASP A 431 5.76 -0.88 34.91
CA ASP A 431 5.95 -1.39 36.25
C ASP A 431 7.11 -0.65 36.95
N ARG A 432 6.81 0.57 37.39
CA ARG A 432 7.72 1.34 38.22
C ARG A 432 7.21 1.42 39.63
N GLN A 433 7.62 0.50 40.42
CA GLN A 433 7.50 0.53 41.87
C GLN A 433 8.76 1.20 42.44
N GLY A 434 8.76 2.48 42.63
CA GLY A 434 9.91 3.08 43.23
C GLY A 434 9.76 4.56 43.47
N HIS A 435 9.60 4.90 44.72
CA HIS A 435 9.89 6.22 45.19
C HIS A 435 11.41 6.41 45.07
N TYR A 436 11.82 7.34 44.24
CA TYR A 436 13.11 7.98 44.44
C TYR A 436 12.90 8.97 45.57
N ASP A 437 13.14 8.56 46.80
CA ASP A 437 13.04 9.44 47.95
C ASP A 437 14.20 10.45 47.92
N CYS A 438 13.87 11.72 47.90
CA CYS A 438 14.83 12.80 48.10
C CYS A 438 14.66 13.40 49.46
N ASP A 439 15.74 13.94 50.02
CA ASP A 439 15.68 14.74 51.21
C ASP A 439 14.74 15.93 51.01
N ALA A 440 13.88 16.21 51.97
CA ALA A 440 12.90 17.30 51.89
C ALA A 440 13.59 18.64 51.66
N GLY A 441 13.16 19.38 50.67
CA GLY A 441 13.67 20.74 50.33
C GLY A 441 14.82 20.75 49.34
N LEU A 442 15.21 19.62 48.75
CA LEU A 442 16.17 19.64 47.65
C LEU A 442 15.52 20.19 46.37
N THR A 443 16.35 20.89 45.59
CA THR A 443 15.98 21.22 44.22
C THR A 443 15.87 19.95 43.39
N TYR A 444 15.12 20.00 42.32
CA TYR A 444 15.01 18.87 41.35
C TYR A 444 16.39 18.29 40.97
N THR A 445 17.34 19.17 40.61
CA THR A 445 18.70 18.78 40.21
C THR A 445 19.45 18.08 41.36
N SER A 446 19.31 18.55 42.58
CA SER A 446 19.96 17.98 43.74
C SER A 446 19.35 16.63 44.13
N CYS A 447 18.05 16.46 43.97
CA CYS A 447 17.32 15.20 44.14
C CYS A 447 17.72 14.15 43.10
N ALA A 448 17.75 14.54 41.84
CA ALA A 448 18.18 13.68 40.74
C ALA A 448 19.65 13.23 40.92
N ALA A 449 20.54 14.13 41.44
CA ALA A 449 21.93 13.80 41.73
C ALA A 449 22.09 12.75 42.86
N GLN A 450 21.10 12.66 43.75
CA GLN A 450 21.05 11.61 44.79
C GLN A 450 20.37 10.34 44.34
N GLY A 451 19.90 10.29 43.08
CA GLY A 451 19.20 9.12 42.52
C GLY A 451 17.74 8.99 42.94
N GLY A 452 17.13 10.11 43.42
CA GLY A 452 15.76 10.06 43.90
C GLY A 452 14.85 11.16 43.37
N TYR A 453 13.61 10.82 43.12
CA TYR A 453 12.46 11.73 42.97
C TYR A 453 11.17 10.94 43.15
N ASN A 454 10.16 11.48 43.79
CA ASN A 454 8.83 10.87 43.80
C ASN A 454 8.15 11.19 42.45
N THR A 455 8.23 10.24 41.54
CA THR A 455 7.76 10.43 40.16
C THR A 455 6.33 9.94 39.95
N ILE A 456 5.75 9.28 40.93
CA ILE A 456 4.40 8.76 40.81
C ILE A 456 3.43 9.82 41.34
N PHE A 457 2.78 10.52 40.45
CA PHE A 457 1.63 11.37 40.73
C PHE A 457 0.36 10.64 40.26
N THR A 458 -0.79 11.06 40.77
CA THR A 458 -2.09 10.59 40.24
C THR A 458 -2.50 11.41 39.02
N TYR A 459 -3.25 10.80 38.10
CA TYR A 459 -3.71 11.51 36.90
C TYR A 459 -4.48 12.77 37.24
N GLY A 460 -5.45 12.72 38.13
CA GLY A 460 -6.21 13.91 38.58
C GLY A 460 -5.39 14.90 39.42
N GLY A 461 -4.31 14.43 40.08
CA GLY A 461 -3.37 15.31 40.77
C GLY A 461 -2.55 16.18 39.81
N ALA A 462 -2.15 15.64 38.68
CA ALA A 462 -1.40 16.34 37.63
C ALA A 462 -2.33 17.13 36.69
N TRP A 463 -3.46 16.54 36.29
CA TRP A 463 -4.38 17.12 35.31
C TRP A 463 -5.84 17.06 35.81
N PRO A 464 -6.21 17.87 36.79
CA PRO A 464 -7.54 17.81 37.41
C PRO A 464 -8.69 18.20 36.47
N ALA A 465 -8.39 18.87 35.35
CA ALA A 465 -9.38 19.21 34.33
C ALA A 465 -9.68 18.03 33.37
N ASP A 466 -8.67 17.20 33.12
CA ASP A 466 -8.75 16.09 32.16
C ASP A 466 -9.20 14.79 32.87
N TYR A 467 -8.91 14.67 34.18
CA TYR A 467 -9.28 13.49 35.00
C TYR A 467 -9.98 13.91 36.30
N PRO A 468 -11.24 14.39 36.21
CA PRO A 468 -11.91 15.00 37.35
C PRO A 468 -12.50 14.00 38.35
N ALA A 469 -12.73 12.74 37.94
CA ALA A 469 -13.47 11.73 38.72
C ALA A 469 -12.68 10.43 38.94
N ASN A 470 -13.03 9.73 40.05
CA ASN A 470 -12.52 8.41 40.33
C ASN A 470 -13.25 7.33 39.48
N PRO A 471 -12.56 6.21 39.14
CA PRO A 471 -11.25 5.78 39.68
C PRO A 471 -10.02 6.51 39.09
N ILE A 472 -10.05 7.00 37.87
CA ILE A 472 -8.87 7.56 37.16
C ILE A 472 -8.23 8.74 37.90
N LYS A 473 -9.01 9.58 38.57
CA LYS A 473 -8.50 10.74 39.29
C LYS A 473 -7.40 10.38 40.29
N ASP A 474 -7.61 9.38 41.11
CA ASP A 474 -6.69 8.98 42.17
C ASP A 474 -5.75 7.84 41.73
N ASP A 475 -5.84 7.42 40.47
CA ASP A 475 -5.01 6.39 39.86
C ASP A 475 -3.57 6.89 39.66
N PRO A 476 -2.54 6.14 40.13
CA PRO A 476 -1.14 6.48 39.92
C PRO A 476 -0.73 6.32 38.45
N SER A 477 0.07 7.26 37.95
CA SER A 477 0.52 7.28 36.54
C SER A 477 1.50 6.17 36.15
N ALA A 478 1.85 5.27 37.05
CA ALA A 478 2.68 4.10 36.83
C ALA A 478 2.60 3.15 38.03
N GLY A 479 2.95 1.88 37.82
CA GLY A 479 2.99 0.87 38.87
C GLY A 479 2.21 -0.39 38.52
N ASN A 480 1.43 -0.38 37.45
CA ASN A 480 0.67 -1.54 36.96
C ASN A 480 0.93 -1.75 35.45
N ALA A 481 1.85 -2.59 35.08
CA ALA A 481 2.14 -2.87 33.67
C ALA A 481 0.94 -3.49 32.90
N ASN A 482 -0.10 -3.93 33.58
CA ASN A 482 -1.34 -4.43 32.97
C ASN A 482 -2.40 -3.36 32.78
N GLN A 483 -2.07 -2.11 33.10
CA GLN A 483 -2.97 -0.96 33.04
C GLN A 483 -2.67 -0.09 31.84
N MET A 484 -3.72 0.50 31.27
CA MET A 484 -3.59 1.53 30.24
C MET A 484 -3.16 2.86 30.86
N ALA A 485 -2.26 3.61 30.20
CA ALA A 485 -2.04 5.00 30.56
C ALA A 485 -3.28 5.84 30.23
N ALA A 486 -3.78 6.63 31.19
CA ALA A 486 -5.02 7.39 31.02
C ALA A 486 -4.99 8.37 29.84
N PHE A 487 -3.85 9.02 29.61
CA PHE A 487 -3.67 9.97 28.49
C PHE A 487 -3.67 9.30 27.10
N SER A 488 -3.45 7.99 27.02
CA SER A 488 -3.43 7.30 25.71
C SER A 488 -4.73 7.50 24.96
N SER A 489 -4.66 7.95 23.71
CA SER A 489 -5.85 8.07 22.88
C SER A 489 -6.53 6.73 22.68
N ARG A 490 -7.87 6.72 22.74
CA ARG A 490 -8.72 5.56 22.64
C ARG A 490 -9.41 5.48 21.28
N GLY A 491 -9.66 4.26 20.83
CA GLY A 491 -10.48 3.99 19.66
C GLY A 491 -11.99 4.11 19.91
N PRO A 492 -12.78 3.64 18.96
CA PRO A 492 -12.39 3.19 17.62
C PRO A 492 -12.02 4.37 16.71
N ALA A 493 -11.45 4.09 15.52
CA ALA A 493 -11.43 5.09 14.45
C ALA A 493 -12.86 5.46 14.03
N SER A 494 -13.05 6.63 13.40
CA SER A 494 -14.39 7.15 13.09
C SER A 494 -15.20 6.28 12.12
N ASP A 495 -14.54 5.37 11.40
CA ASP A 495 -15.17 4.37 10.53
C ASP A 495 -15.44 3.02 11.21
N GLY A 496 -15.18 2.91 12.52
CA GLY A 496 -15.41 1.74 13.34
C GLY A 496 -14.26 0.74 13.39
N ARG A 497 -13.11 1.02 12.74
CA ARG A 497 -11.93 0.14 12.81
C ARG A 497 -11.36 0.09 14.22
N ILE A 498 -10.88 -1.10 14.60
CA ILE A 498 -10.16 -1.32 15.86
C ILE A 498 -8.85 -0.53 15.80
N LYS A 499 -8.69 0.41 16.74
CA LYS A 499 -7.51 1.23 16.98
C LYS A 499 -7.45 1.58 18.48
N PRO A 500 -6.22 1.71 19.06
CA PRO A 500 -4.92 1.44 18.45
C PRO A 500 -4.84 -0.02 17.97
N ASP A 501 -3.80 -0.38 17.19
CA ASP A 501 -3.59 -1.79 16.82
C ASP A 501 -3.04 -2.57 18.02
N VAL A 502 -2.07 -1.99 18.72
CA VAL A 502 -1.42 -2.57 19.91
C VAL A 502 -0.99 -1.46 20.86
N VAL A 503 -0.57 -1.85 22.06
CA VAL A 503 0.03 -0.93 23.04
C VAL A 503 1.41 -1.41 23.49
N ALA A 504 2.18 -0.46 24.06
CA ALA A 504 3.45 -0.72 24.71
C ALA A 504 3.62 0.24 25.90
N PRO A 505 4.53 -0.01 26.85
CA PRO A 505 4.78 0.90 27.95
C PRO A 505 5.02 2.33 27.47
N GLY A 506 4.24 3.26 27.99
CA GLY A 506 4.26 4.68 27.66
C GLY A 506 4.44 5.58 28.89
N THR A 507 4.66 5.08 30.12
CA THR A 507 4.94 5.89 31.29
C THR A 507 6.35 5.66 31.82
N TRP A 508 7.13 6.72 32.03
CA TRP A 508 8.50 6.69 32.59
C TRP A 508 9.49 5.80 31.81
N VAL A 509 9.59 5.92 30.46
CA VAL A 509 10.65 5.30 29.66
C VAL A 509 11.97 5.97 29.94
N LEU A 510 12.95 5.14 30.24
CA LEU A 510 14.33 5.56 30.32
C LEU A 510 14.99 5.44 28.95
N SER A 511 15.46 6.54 28.40
CA SER A 511 16.16 6.57 27.12
C SER A 511 17.12 7.77 27.04
N GLY A 512 17.75 8.01 25.89
CA GLY A 512 18.75 9.05 25.70
C GLY A 512 18.25 10.44 26.02
N TYR A 513 19.11 11.21 26.68
CA TYR A 513 18.89 12.61 27.01
C TYR A 513 19.81 13.47 26.15
N SER A 514 19.23 14.28 25.25
CA SER A 514 20.01 15.16 24.38
C SER A 514 20.96 16.04 25.18
N ASP A 515 22.24 16.02 24.85
CA ASP A 515 23.26 16.85 25.49
C ASP A 515 23.18 18.33 25.04
N LYS A 516 22.36 18.62 24.05
CA LYS A 516 22.01 20.00 23.63
C LYS A 516 20.79 20.55 24.34
N PHE A 517 19.94 19.66 24.86
CA PHE A 517 18.82 20.05 25.69
C PHE A 517 18.90 19.38 27.07
N GLN A 518 19.63 20.00 27.97
CA GLN A 518 19.84 19.54 29.35
C GLN A 518 19.55 20.65 30.35
N GLN A 519 18.35 21.28 30.28
CA GLN A 519 17.99 22.43 31.07
C GLN A 519 18.24 22.22 32.58
N GLN A 520 18.10 21.00 33.07
CA GLN A 520 18.36 20.67 34.47
C GLN A 520 19.86 20.53 34.81
N TYR A 521 20.71 20.16 33.81
CA TYR A 521 22.16 20.01 33.97
C TYR A 521 22.97 21.11 33.29
N ASP A 522 22.49 21.62 32.18
CA ASP A 522 23.13 22.64 31.38
C ASP A 522 22.09 23.64 30.84
N PRO A 523 21.70 24.67 31.63
CA PRO A 523 20.70 25.63 31.22
C PRO A 523 21.14 26.52 30.05
N SER A 524 22.40 26.45 29.62
CA SER A 524 22.93 27.17 28.45
C SER A 524 22.88 26.34 27.16
N ALA A 525 22.35 25.13 27.20
CA ALA A 525 22.33 24.20 26.07
C ALA A 525 21.51 24.72 24.88
N ASN A 526 20.46 25.51 25.11
CA ASN A 526 19.71 26.19 24.05
C ASN A 526 19.97 27.69 24.04
N PRO A 527 20.88 28.18 23.19
CA PRO A 527 21.17 29.60 23.11
C PRO A 527 20.14 30.44 22.32
N GLN A 528 19.19 29.84 21.64
CA GLN A 528 18.27 30.58 20.77
C GLN A 528 17.16 31.27 21.55
N ASP A 529 16.49 30.57 22.44
CA ASP A 529 15.49 31.20 23.36
C ASP A 529 15.22 30.32 24.58
N SER A 530 15.87 30.65 25.69
CA SER A 530 15.69 29.94 26.95
C SER A 530 14.28 30.04 27.55
N ALA A 531 13.46 31.00 27.10
CA ALA A 531 12.09 31.16 27.59
C ALA A 531 11.13 30.08 27.06
N TYR A 532 11.46 29.45 25.93
CA TYR A 532 10.68 28.39 25.31
C TYR A 532 11.34 27.01 25.38
N GLN A 533 12.40 26.91 26.15
CA GLN A 533 13.05 25.67 26.43
C GLN A 533 12.09 24.80 27.27
N TYR A 534 11.49 23.81 26.64
CA TYR A 534 10.57 22.87 27.26
C TYR A 534 11.25 21.55 27.51
N ASP A 535 11.50 21.24 28.78
CA ASP A 535 12.17 19.99 29.17
C ASP A 535 11.26 18.76 28.96
N GLY A 536 10.06 18.97 28.43
CA GLY A 536 9.06 17.93 28.33
C GLY A 536 8.74 17.35 29.71
N TRP A 537 7.94 16.34 29.71
CA TRP A 537 7.68 15.56 30.90
C TRP A 537 8.86 14.64 31.19
N GLY A 538 9.24 14.54 32.42
CA GLY A 538 10.15 13.51 32.83
C GLY A 538 11.32 14.04 33.64
N TYR A 539 12.18 13.13 34.08
CA TYR A 539 13.22 13.39 35.01
C TYR A 539 14.53 12.84 34.52
N PRO A 540 15.63 13.60 34.51
CA PRO A 540 16.96 13.07 34.22
C PRO A 540 17.34 11.97 35.22
N LEU A 541 17.77 10.83 34.76
CA LEU A 541 18.49 9.87 35.58
C LEU A 541 19.94 10.33 35.77
N ASN A 542 20.56 10.78 34.69
CA ASN A 542 21.91 11.34 34.68
C ASN A 542 22.07 12.21 33.42
N ARG A 543 23.30 12.63 33.12
CA ARG A 543 23.59 13.47 31.96
C ARG A 543 23.21 12.86 30.61
N TYR A 544 23.12 11.52 30.51
CA TYR A 544 22.94 10.82 29.24
C TYR A 544 21.55 10.19 29.11
N TYR A 545 20.81 10.03 30.19
CA TYR A 545 19.52 9.34 30.21
C TYR A 545 18.47 10.11 30.98
N LYS A 546 17.28 10.13 30.43
CA LYS A 546 16.10 10.79 30.96
C LYS A 546 14.89 9.87 30.92
N TYR A 547 14.04 9.96 31.91
CA TYR A 547 12.71 9.38 31.89
C TYR A 547 11.75 10.33 31.18
N MET A 548 11.03 9.84 30.18
CA MET A 548 9.98 10.59 29.48
C MET A 548 8.73 9.73 29.32
N GLY A 549 7.61 10.35 28.85
CA GLY A 549 6.41 9.62 28.65
C GLY A 549 5.46 10.14 27.58
N GLY A 550 4.50 9.30 27.18
CA GLY A 550 3.55 9.49 26.08
C GLY A 550 3.45 8.30 25.16
N THR A 551 2.45 8.29 24.31
CA THR A 551 2.39 7.36 23.17
C THR A 551 3.61 7.52 22.24
N SER A 552 4.29 8.67 22.33
CA SER A 552 5.59 8.92 21.69
C SER A 552 6.71 8.01 22.19
N MET A 553 6.61 7.50 23.39
CA MET A 553 7.61 6.60 23.98
C MET A 553 7.24 5.13 23.76
N SER A 554 5.95 4.81 23.72
CA SER A 554 5.48 3.47 23.36
C SER A 554 5.70 3.15 21.87
N ASN A 555 5.48 4.12 20.98
CA ASN A 555 5.66 3.94 19.53
C ASN A 555 7.08 3.49 19.13
N PRO A 556 8.17 4.13 19.57
CA PRO A 556 9.52 3.73 19.19
C PRO A 556 9.89 2.34 19.74
N LEU A 557 9.34 1.92 20.86
CA LEU A 557 9.52 0.55 21.36
C LEU A 557 8.93 -0.47 20.38
N VAL A 558 7.76 -0.18 19.82
CA VAL A 558 7.11 -1.03 18.81
C VAL A 558 7.80 -0.93 17.45
N ALA A 559 8.32 0.24 17.07
CA ALA A 559 9.13 0.40 15.86
C ALA A 559 10.41 -0.46 15.93
N GLY A 560 11.10 -0.45 17.08
CA GLY A 560 12.22 -1.36 17.35
C GLY A 560 11.75 -2.83 17.32
N GLY A 561 10.58 -3.12 17.87
CA GLY A 561 9.95 -4.44 17.80
C GLY A 561 9.67 -4.91 16.38
N ALA A 562 9.20 -4.01 15.51
CA ALA A 562 9.02 -4.29 14.08
C ALA A 562 10.36 -4.62 13.39
N ALA A 563 11.44 -3.92 13.78
CA ALA A 563 12.78 -4.25 13.29
C ALA A 563 13.25 -5.63 13.79
N LEU A 564 12.98 -6.00 15.05
CA LEU A 564 13.29 -7.34 15.57
C LEU A 564 12.50 -8.43 14.85
N VAL A 565 11.22 -8.23 14.57
CA VAL A 565 10.39 -9.19 13.83
C VAL A 565 10.91 -9.36 12.40
N ARG A 566 11.30 -8.30 11.73
CA ARG A 566 11.93 -8.38 10.38
C ARG A 566 13.28 -9.10 10.44
N ASP A 567 14.11 -8.79 11.44
CA ASP A 567 15.41 -9.43 11.69
C ASP A 567 15.24 -10.95 11.93
N PHE A 568 14.21 -11.33 12.72
CA PHE A 568 13.81 -12.72 12.95
C PHE A 568 13.48 -13.45 11.64
N TYR A 569 12.59 -12.89 10.79
CA TYR A 569 12.24 -13.51 9.53
C TYR A 569 13.44 -13.60 8.58
N GLN A 570 14.27 -12.58 8.56
CA GLN A 570 15.48 -12.57 7.72
C GLN A 570 16.51 -13.61 8.18
N LYS A 571 16.83 -13.66 9.48
CA LYS A 571 17.84 -14.59 10.02
C LYS A 571 17.35 -16.04 10.05
N THR A 572 16.07 -16.27 10.31
CA THR A 572 15.52 -17.63 10.50
C THR A 572 15.08 -18.26 9.18
N TYR A 573 14.45 -17.47 8.28
CA TYR A 573 13.80 -17.99 7.08
C TYR A 573 14.33 -17.37 5.78
N SER A 574 15.26 -16.42 5.83
CA SER A 574 15.75 -15.63 4.68
C SER A 574 14.64 -14.88 3.95
N VAL A 575 13.61 -14.43 4.68
CA VAL A 575 12.44 -13.72 4.18
C VAL A 575 12.53 -12.24 4.52
N ASN A 576 12.35 -11.38 3.53
CA ASN A 576 12.14 -9.95 3.72
C ASN A 576 10.66 -9.71 4.01
N ALA A 577 10.29 -9.72 5.29
CA ALA A 577 8.90 -9.65 5.73
C ALA A 577 8.18 -8.41 5.19
N SER A 578 6.95 -8.59 4.69
CA SER A 578 6.07 -7.47 4.33
C SER A 578 5.59 -6.71 5.56
N ALA A 579 5.11 -5.48 5.38
CA ALA A 579 4.47 -4.71 6.45
C ALA A 579 3.25 -5.45 7.03
N ALA A 580 2.50 -6.15 6.18
CA ALA A 580 1.37 -6.97 6.59
C ALA A 580 1.81 -8.14 7.47
N LEU A 581 2.91 -8.83 7.13
CA LEU A 581 3.45 -9.93 7.94
C LEU A 581 3.97 -9.43 9.30
N VAL A 582 4.67 -8.30 9.32
CA VAL A 582 5.15 -7.69 10.57
C VAL A 582 3.97 -7.32 11.47
N LYS A 583 2.95 -6.63 10.94
CA LYS A 583 1.74 -6.26 11.68
C LYS A 583 0.99 -7.50 12.19
N ALA A 584 0.76 -8.49 11.33
CA ALA A 584 0.11 -9.74 11.72
C ALA A 584 0.87 -10.47 12.84
N THR A 585 2.20 -10.50 12.80
CA THR A 585 3.04 -11.17 13.81
C THR A 585 2.97 -10.45 15.15
N ILE A 586 3.08 -9.12 15.15
CA ILE A 586 2.99 -8.30 16.37
C ILE A 586 1.61 -8.46 17.02
N VAL A 587 0.54 -8.37 16.25
CA VAL A 587 -0.84 -8.54 16.76
C VAL A 587 -1.09 -9.97 17.24
N ASN A 588 -0.69 -10.98 16.47
CA ASN A 588 -0.87 -12.39 16.85
C ASN A 588 -0.19 -12.75 18.18
N SER A 589 0.93 -12.11 18.48
CA SER A 589 1.73 -12.35 19.69
C SER A 589 1.32 -11.50 20.89
N ALA A 590 0.49 -10.48 20.68
CA ALA A 590 0.12 -9.55 21.73
C ALA A 590 -0.62 -10.23 22.90
N VAL A 591 -0.48 -9.62 24.07
CA VAL A 591 -1.02 -10.10 25.35
C VAL A 591 -2.16 -9.16 25.79
N ASP A 592 -3.30 -9.74 26.08
CA ASP A 592 -4.46 -9.11 26.68
C ASP A 592 -4.10 -8.47 28.03
N MET A 593 -4.39 -7.20 28.22
CA MET A 593 -4.11 -6.51 29.47
C MET A 593 -5.24 -6.78 30.47
N LEU A 594 -4.98 -6.58 31.74
CA LEU A 594 -5.95 -6.97 32.78
C LEU A 594 -6.71 -5.79 33.41
N ASP A 595 -6.19 -4.56 33.24
CA ASP A 595 -6.77 -3.33 33.76
C ASP A 595 -6.75 -2.24 32.66
N GLU A 596 -7.43 -2.54 31.57
CA GLU A 596 -7.50 -1.69 30.38
C GLU A 596 -8.41 -0.48 30.56
N ASN A 597 -9.33 -0.56 31.55
CA ASN A 597 -10.32 0.46 31.86
C ASN A 597 -9.88 1.44 32.99
N ASN A 598 -8.70 1.23 33.59
CA ASN A 598 -8.15 2.04 34.66
C ASN A 598 -8.98 2.09 35.96
N ASP A 599 -9.63 1.00 36.33
CA ASP A 599 -10.40 0.95 37.59
C ASP A 599 -9.58 0.44 38.77
N GLY A 600 -8.31 0.10 38.53
CA GLY A 600 -7.35 -0.42 39.53
C GLY A 600 -7.51 -1.92 39.81
N ALA A 601 -8.39 -2.63 39.12
CA ALA A 601 -8.58 -4.06 39.24
C ALA A 601 -8.01 -4.80 38.04
N ASN A 602 -7.12 -5.78 38.27
CA ASN A 602 -6.65 -6.66 37.19
C ASN A 602 -7.66 -7.79 36.91
N ASP A 603 -8.86 -7.44 36.46
CA ASP A 603 -9.99 -8.37 36.28
C ASP A 603 -10.37 -8.65 34.82
N ASN A 604 -9.70 -7.97 33.86
CA ASN A 604 -9.97 -8.08 32.44
C ASN A 604 -11.46 -7.84 32.10
N ALA A 605 -12.00 -6.72 32.57
CA ALA A 605 -13.41 -6.38 32.38
C ALA A 605 -13.78 -6.14 30.90
N ASN A 606 -12.80 -5.66 30.08
CA ASN A 606 -12.96 -5.42 28.64
C ASN A 606 -11.93 -6.21 27.83
N PRO A 607 -12.02 -7.54 27.71
CA PRO A 607 -11.03 -8.33 27.01
C PRO A 607 -10.91 -7.96 25.52
N ILE A 608 -9.73 -8.26 24.94
CA ILE A 608 -9.44 -8.00 23.52
C ILE A 608 -10.46 -8.66 22.56
N PRO A 609 -10.73 -8.06 21.37
CA PRO A 609 -10.30 -6.70 20.99
C PRO A 609 -11.20 -5.63 21.61
N ASN A 610 -10.59 -4.57 22.08
CA ASN A 610 -11.34 -3.45 22.67
C ASN A 610 -10.82 -2.09 22.15
N ARG A 611 -11.50 -1.00 22.52
CA ARG A 611 -11.16 0.36 22.08
C ARG A 611 -9.93 0.95 22.79
N ASP A 612 -9.54 0.38 23.92
CA ASP A 612 -8.51 0.93 24.79
C ASP A 612 -7.11 0.46 24.37
N GLU A 613 -6.92 -0.84 24.24
CA GLU A 613 -5.63 -1.47 23.89
C GLU A 613 -5.57 -2.11 22.50
N GLY A 614 -6.70 -2.15 21.78
CA GLY A 614 -6.80 -2.83 20.49
C GLY A 614 -6.68 -4.34 20.65
N TRP A 615 -5.54 -4.91 20.23
CA TRP A 615 -5.24 -6.34 20.32
C TRP A 615 -4.32 -6.70 21.49
N GLY A 616 -4.02 -5.74 22.36
CA GLY A 616 -3.24 -5.95 23.56
C GLY A 616 -1.82 -5.40 23.51
N ARG A 617 -1.05 -5.66 24.56
CA ARG A 617 0.33 -5.23 24.69
C ARG A 617 1.28 -6.15 23.91
N VAL A 618 2.23 -5.54 23.20
CA VAL A 618 3.25 -6.25 22.40
C VAL A 618 4.08 -7.19 23.25
N ASP A 619 4.32 -8.43 22.78
CA ASP A 619 5.25 -9.41 23.32
C ASP A 619 6.24 -9.88 22.26
N LEU A 620 7.45 -9.32 22.28
CA LEU A 620 8.50 -9.59 21.30
C LEU A 620 9.19 -10.95 21.51
N ASN A 621 9.19 -11.47 22.71
CA ASN A 621 9.66 -12.84 22.97
C ASN A 621 8.75 -13.84 22.25
N SER A 622 7.45 -13.65 22.35
CA SER A 622 6.49 -14.45 21.58
C SER A 622 6.59 -14.17 20.08
N ALA A 623 6.68 -12.90 19.65
CA ALA A 623 6.75 -12.50 18.23
C ALA A 623 7.95 -13.11 17.47
N THR A 624 9.07 -13.34 18.16
CA THR A 624 10.32 -13.85 17.55
C THR A 624 10.58 -15.33 17.80
N ASN A 625 9.56 -16.13 18.11
CA ASN A 625 9.72 -17.55 18.25
C ASN A 625 9.37 -18.32 16.94
N SER A 626 10.12 -19.42 16.68
CA SER A 626 10.03 -20.17 15.41
C SER A 626 8.86 -21.16 15.33
N ARG A 627 7.98 -21.20 16.33
CA ARG A 627 6.84 -22.14 16.31
C ARG A 627 5.72 -21.73 15.35
N ARG A 628 5.69 -20.46 14.89
CA ARG A 628 4.64 -19.96 14.00
C ARG A 628 4.78 -20.48 12.57
N LYS A 629 3.64 -20.72 11.94
CA LYS A 629 3.53 -20.87 10.48
C LYS A 629 3.07 -19.56 9.90
N PHE A 630 3.51 -19.26 8.68
CA PHE A 630 3.13 -18.00 8.03
C PHE A 630 3.04 -18.13 6.50
N VAL A 631 2.29 -17.21 5.90
CA VAL A 631 2.25 -16.92 4.46
C VAL A 631 2.52 -15.43 4.32
N ASP A 632 3.32 -15.03 3.33
CA ASP A 632 3.63 -13.62 3.08
C ASP A 632 3.63 -13.32 1.59
N GLY A 633 2.54 -12.76 1.09
CA GLY A 633 2.41 -12.23 -0.27
C GLY A 633 2.56 -13.22 -1.42
N THR A 634 2.72 -14.53 -1.13
CA THR A 634 2.88 -15.57 -2.17
C THR A 634 1.60 -15.85 -2.96
N THR A 635 0.47 -15.48 -2.39
CA THR A 635 -0.85 -15.58 -3.01
C THR A 635 -1.50 -14.20 -3.03
N SER A 636 -2.16 -13.86 -4.13
CA SER A 636 -2.94 -12.62 -4.28
C SER A 636 -4.36 -12.97 -4.73
N LEU A 637 -5.35 -12.30 -4.14
CA LEU A 637 -6.77 -12.58 -4.38
C LEU A 637 -7.42 -11.47 -5.22
N THR A 638 -8.36 -11.89 -6.05
CA THR A 638 -9.34 -11.01 -6.72
C THR A 638 -10.71 -11.23 -6.10
N THR A 639 -11.69 -10.43 -6.45
CA THR A 639 -13.08 -10.63 -6.01
C THR A 639 -13.57 -12.02 -6.39
N GLY A 640 -14.12 -12.76 -5.41
CA GLY A 640 -14.57 -14.14 -5.55
C GLY A 640 -13.47 -15.21 -5.53
N GLY A 641 -12.18 -14.79 -5.47
CA GLY A 641 -11.04 -15.70 -5.32
C GLY A 641 -10.88 -16.19 -3.88
N GLY A 642 -10.15 -17.30 -3.69
CA GLY A 642 -9.87 -17.84 -2.35
C GLY A 642 -8.57 -18.62 -2.31
N ALA A 643 -7.99 -18.72 -1.11
CA ALA A 643 -6.82 -19.54 -0.81
C ALA A 643 -7.11 -20.39 0.43
N THR A 644 -6.76 -21.67 0.37
CA THR A 644 -7.01 -22.63 1.46
C THR A 644 -5.71 -23.18 2.01
N TYR A 645 -5.60 -23.19 3.33
CA TYR A 645 -4.44 -23.73 4.06
C TYR A 645 -4.93 -24.71 5.11
N THR A 646 -4.12 -25.73 5.41
CA THR A 646 -4.43 -26.71 6.43
C THR A 646 -3.31 -26.79 7.47
N TYR A 647 -3.69 -26.87 8.74
CA TYR A 647 -2.76 -26.98 9.86
C TYR A 647 -3.21 -28.12 10.80
N THR A 648 -2.30 -29.02 11.12
CA THR A 648 -2.59 -30.10 12.07
C THR A 648 -2.17 -29.69 13.48
N ILE A 649 -3.10 -29.61 14.39
CA ILE A 649 -2.87 -29.35 15.81
C ILE A 649 -2.61 -30.68 16.54
N ALA A 650 -1.49 -30.75 17.29
CA ALA A 650 -0.96 -32.00 17.88
C ALA A 650 -1.80 -32.50 19.05
N SER A 651 -2.29 -31.59 19.89
CA SER A 651 -2.98 -31.93 21.15
C SER A 651 -4.09 -30.95 21.45
N THR A 652 -5.18 -31.46 22.00
CA THR A 652 -6.29 -30.63 22.50
C THR A 652 -5.88 -29.83 23.72
N GLY A 653 -6.41 -28.61 23.85
CA GLY A 653 -6.28 -27.79 25.05
C GLY A 653 -5.27 -26.65 24.98
N SER A 654 -4.45 -26.56 23.92
CA SER A 654 -3.58 -25.40 23.68
C SER A 654 -4.26 -24.33 22.83
N PRO A 655 -3.93 -23.05 23.04
CA PRO A 655 -4.46 -21.98 22.19
C PRO A 655 -4.02 -22.13 20.74
N LEU A 656 -4.93 -21.75 19.82
CA LEU A 656 -4.66 -21.55 18.39
C LEU A 656 -5.01 -20.10 18.06
N LYS A 657 -4.03 -19.32 17.61
CA LYS A 657 -4.22 -17.93 17.16
C LYS A 657 -3.91 -17.82 15.69
N ILE A 658 -4.84 -17.29 14.91
CA ILE A 658 -4.70 -17.08 13.47
C ILE A 658 -4.98 -15.62 13.17
N THR A 659 -4.05 -14.96 12.49
CA THR A 659 -4.14 -13.54 12.13
C THR A 659 -3.92 -13.39 10.63
N LEU A 660 -4.90 -12.81 9.95
CA LEU A 660 -4.84 -12.35 8.57
C LEU A 660 -4.63 -10.83 8.57
N ALA A 661 -3.68 -10.32 7.78
CA ALA A 661 -3.51 -8.90 7.56
C ALA A 661 -3.14 -8.60 6.10
N TRP A 662 -3.50 -7.43 5.64
CA TRP A 662 -3.12 -6.97 4.29
C TRP A 662 -2.89 -5.46 4.24
N SER A 663 -1.95 -5.05 3.38
CA SER A 663 -1.79 -3.64 3.05
C SER A 663 -2.89 -3.27 2.06
N ASP A 664 -3.87 -2.52 2.54
CA ASP A 664 -5.06 -2.13 1.78
C ASP A 664 -4.79 -0.83 0.98
N PRO A 665 -5.29 -0.67 -0.24
CA PRO A 665 -5.16 0.60 -0.98
C PRO A 665 -5.73 1.77 -0.21
N ALA A 666 -5.18 2.97 -0.42
CA ALA A 666 -5.71 4.19 0.19
C ALA A 666 -7.17 4.41 -0.21
N SER A 667 -7.98 4.83 0.76
CA SER A 667 -9.36 5.27 0.57
C SER A 667 -9.42 6.78 0.35
N THR A 668 -10.63 7.32 0.18
CA THR A 668 -10.87 8.76 0.22
C THR A 668 -11.26 9.18 1.62
N THR A 669 -10.87 10.40 2.03
CA THR A 669 -11.21 10.94 3.35
C THR A 669 -12.70 11.30 3.48
N SER A 670 -13.43 11.39 2.36
CA SER A 670 -14.89 11.59 2.35
C SER A 670 -15.71 10.30 2.58
N ALA A 671 -15.07 9.14 2.53
CA ALA A 671 -15.75 7.86 2.79
C ALA A 671 -16.10 7.71 4.28
N ALA A 672 -17.27 7.16 4.57
CA ALA A 672 -17.68 6.81 5.93
C ALA A 672 -17.09 5.47 6.39
N LYS A 673 -16.59 4.65 5.46
CA LYS A 673 -15.78 3.46 5.68
C LYS A 673 -14.53 3.57 4.81
N THR A 674 -13.39 3.16 5.32
CA THR A 674 -12.12 3.33 4.61
C THR A 674 -11.54 2.05 4.03
N LEU A 675 -12.09 0.88 4.38
CA LEU A 675 -11.69 -0.40 3.79
C LEU A 675 -12.01 -0.42 2.29
N VAL A 676 -11.00 -0.68 1.46
CA VAL A 676 -11.11 -0.74 -0.01
C VAL A 676 -11.19 -2.19 -0.49
N ASN A 677 -10.16 -2.98 -0.21
CA ASN A 677 -10.15 -4.40 -0.53
C ASN A 677 -10.55 -5.19 0.73
N ASP A 678 -11.61 -5.95 0.62
CA ASP A 678 -12.24 -6.69 1.71
C ASP A 678 -11.92 -8.19 1.53
N LEU A 679 -11.09 -8.72 2.42
CA LEU A 679 -10.76 -10.14 2.50
C LEU A 679 -11.43 -10.75 3.74
N ASP A 680 -11.82 -12.01 3.65
CA ASP A 680 -12.46 -12.78 4.72
C ASP A 680 -11.54 -13.87 5.26
N LEU A 681 -11.42 -13.99 6.58
CA LEU A 681 -10.82 -15.13 7.26
C LEU A 681 -11.91 -16.08 7.76
N VAL A 682 -11.92 -17.31 7.27
CA VAL A 682 -12.80 -18.37 7.76
C VAL A 682 -11.96 -19.56 8.22
N VAL A 683 -12.14 -19.98 9.46
CA VAL A 683 -11.42 -21.10 10.06
C VAL A 683 -12.38 -22.21 10.43
N THR A 684 -12.13 -23.42 9.94
CA THR A 684 -12.95 -24.60 10.22
C THR A 684 -12.20 -25.58 11.11
N ALA A 685 -12.74 -25.89 12.26
CA ALA A 685 -12.21 -26.87 13.20
C ALA A 685 -12.36 -28.31 12.69
N PRO A 686 -11.61 -29.29 13.20
CA PRO A 686 -11.74 -30.71 12.81
C PRO A 686 -13.16 -31.28 12.95
N GLY A 687 -13.98 -30.73 13.87
CA GLY A 687 -15.39 -31.09 14.08
C GLY A 687 -16.38 -30.37 13.18
N GLY A 688 -15.93 -29.53 12.22
CA GLY A 688 -16.78 -28.78 11.29
C GLY A 688 -17.30 -27.43 11.82
N ALA A 689 -16.98 -27.04 13.06
CA ALA A 689 -17.33 -25.72 13.58
C ALA A 689 -16.55 -24.63 12.85
N GLN A 690 -17.22 -23.56 12.45
CA GLN A 690 -16.64 -22.42 11.73
C GLN A 690 -16.53 -21.18 12.60
N TYR A 691 -15.43 -20.48 12.45
CA TYR A 691 -15.10 -19.19 13.06
C TYR A 691 -14.85 -18.17 11.96
N PHE A 692 -15.45 -17.00 12.07
CA PHE A 692 -15.17 -15.86 11.18
C PHE A 692 -14.21 -14.87 11.85
N GLY A 693 -13.46 -14.14 11.04
CA GLY A 693 -12.54 -13.13 11.54
C GLY A 693 -13.22 -12.08 12.40
N ASN A 694 -12.58 -11.71 13.50
CA ASN A 694 -13.02 -10.67 14.44
C ASN A 694 -14.38 -10.90 15.14
N VAL A 695 -14.86 -12.13 15.21
CA VAL A 695 -16.05 -12.48 15.99
C VAL A 695 -15.63 -12.98 17.37
N PHE A 696 -15.64 -12.09 18.37
CA PHE A 696 -15.09 -12.32 19.72
C PHE A 696 -16.11 -12.16 20.83
N ALA A 697 -15.92 -12.91 21.91
CA ALA A 697 -16.50 -12.68 23.22
C ALA A 697 -15.56 -13.20 24.31
N GLY A 698 -15.32 -12.41 25.35
CA GLY A 698 -14.42 -12.78 26.44
C GLY A 698 -12.96 -13.07 25.98
N GLY A 699 -12.45 -12.28 25.03
CA GLY A 699 -11.07 -12.40 24.51
C GLY A 699 -10.84 -13.55 23.52
N TRP A 700 -11.89 -14.33 23.17
CA TRP A 700 -11.77 -15.50 22.30
C TRP A 700 -12.85 -15.53 21.22
N SER A 701 -12.49 -16.10 20.07
CA SER A 701 -13.42 -16.22 18.94
C SER A 701 -14.60 -17.14 19.25
N GLN A 702 -15.77 -16.73 18.76
CA GLN A 702 -17.02 -17.48 18.83
C GLN A 702 -17.33 -18.15 17.49
N THR A 703 -18.01 -19.29 17.52
CA THR A 703 -18.49 -19.96 16.31
C THR A 703 -19.66 -19.23 15.68
N GLY A 704 -19.70 -19.22 14.35
CA GLY A 704 -20.72 -18.48 13.59
C GLY A 704 -20.44 -16.97 13.58
N GLY A 705 -21.48 -16.16 13.47
CA GLY A 705 -21.38 -14.71 13.33
C GLY A 705 -21.37 -14.27 11.87
N ALA A 706 -20.87 -13.06 11.61
CA ALA A 706 -20.73 -12.47 10.28
C ALA A 706 -19.27 -12.08 10.02
N ALA A 707 -18.86 -12.10 8.75
CA ALA A 707 -17.53 -11.63 8.34
C ALA A 707 -17.35 -10.14 8.63
N ASP A 708 -16.13 -9.74 8.99
CA ASP A 708 -15.76 -8.34 9.22
C ASP A 708 -15.76 -7.59 7.87
N ARG A 709 -16.29 -6.39 7.86
CA ARG A 709 -16.38 -5.52 6.66
C ARG A 709 -15.75 -4.15 6.90
N VAL A 710 -14.90 -4.05 7.92
CA VAL A 710 -14.39 -2.77 8.41
C VAL A 710 -12.85 -2.77 8.51
N ASN A 711 -12.27 -3.85 9.03
CA ASN A 711 -10.84 -3.94 9.31
C ASN A 711 -10.05 -4.58 8.16
N ASN A 712 -8.79 -4.17 7.99
CA ASN A 712 -7.79 -4.82 7.12
C ASN A 712 -6.86 -5.76 7.93
N LEU A 713 -7.39 -6.24 9.04
CA LEU A 713 -6.77 -7.22 9.91
C LEU A 713 -7.88 -8.06 10.55
N GLU A 714 -7.79 -9.38 10.42
CA GLU A 714 -8.77 -10.31 10.98
C GLU A 714 -8.12 -11.40 11.81
N ASN A 715 -8.70 -11.68 12.97
CA ASN A 715 -8.20 -12.64 13.93
C ASN A 715 -9.22 -13.72 14.24
N VAL A 716 -8.72 -14.96 14.39
CA VAL A 716 -9.45 -16.08 15.01
C VAL A 716 -8.57 -16.66 16.10
N TYR A 717 -9.01 -16.49 17.37
CA TYR A 717 -8.30 -16.99 18.55
C TYR A 717 -9.16 -18.02 19.26
N VAL A 718 -8.71 -19.26 19.33
CA VAL A 718 -9.43 -20.37 19.97
C VAL A 718 -8.66 -20.78 21.24
N ALA A 719 -9.25 -20.58 22.41
CA ALA A 719 -8.61 -20.80 23.70
C ALA A 719 -8.13 -22.26 23.91
N SER A 720 -8.91 -23.22 23.46
CA SER A 720 -8.67 -24.65 23.61
C SER A 720 -8.94 -25.34 22.27
N ALA A 721 -7.94 -25.32 21.40
CA ALA A 721 -8.08 -25.92 20.07
C ALA A 721 -8.14 -27.45 20.17
N ALA A 722 -9.03 -28.07 19.39
CA ALA A 722 -9.10 -29.52 19.25
C ALA A 722 -7.91 -30.05 18.45
N ALA A 723 -7.37 -31.20 18.83
CA ALA A 723 -6.40 -31.90 18.01
C ALA A 723 -6.99 -32.34 16.67
N GLY A 724 -6.21 -32.31 15.60
CA GLY A 724 -6.62 -32.66 14.25
C GLY A 724 -6.37 -31.56 13.24
N THR A 725 -6.91 -31.72 12.04
CA THR A 725 -6.69 -30.80 10.92
C THR A 725 -7.68 -29.64 10.97
N TRP A 726 -7.14 -28.43 11.04
CA TRP A 726 -7.85 -27.16 10.94
C TRP A 726 -7.70 -26.63 9.51
N THR A 727 -8.79 -26.17 8.93
CA THR A 727 -8.80 -25.57 7.58
C THR A 727 -8.96 -24.06 7.71
N VAL A 728 -8.06 -23.30 7.10
CA VAL A 728 -8.05 -21.83 7.06
C VAL A 728 -8.31 -21.41 5.62
N VAL A 729 -9.36 -20.65 5.41
CA VAL A 729 -9.71 -20.09 4.09
C VAL A 729 -9.59 -18.58 4.16
N VAL A 730 -8.85 -18.01 3.22
CA VAL A 730 -8.82 -16.56 2.98
C VAL A 730 -9.59 -16.31 1.69
N GLY A 731 -10.69 -15.58 1.77
CA GLY A 731 -11.57 -15.25 0.66
C GLY A 731 -11.45 -13.79 0.23
N GLY A 732 -11.48 -13.51 -1.06
CA GLY A 732 -11.59 -12.14 -1.59
C GLY A 732 -13.06 -11.77 -1.75
N TYR A 733 -13.69 -11.20 -0.74
CA TYR A 733 -15.10 -10.82 -0.82
C TYR A 733 -15.32 -9.70 -1.85
N ASN A 734 -14.55 -8.63 -1.72
CA ASN A 734 -14.59 -7.48 -2.62
C ASN A 734 -13.20 -6.86 -2.76
N VAL A 735 -12.59 -7.01 -3.92
CA VAL A 735 -11.21 -6.57 -4.20
C VAL A 735 -11.22 -5.60 -5.39
N PRO A 736 -11.79 -4.39 -5.23
CA PRO A 736 -11.92 -3.42 -6.33
C PRO A 736 -10.58 -2.89 -6.85
N ARG A 737 -9.53 -2.93 -6.05
CA ARG A 737 -8.15 -2.55 -6.43
C ARG A 737 -7.19 -3.71 -6.22
N GLY A 738 -7.39 -4.80 -6.96
CA GLY A 738 -6.59 -6.02 -6.87
C GLY A 738 -5.50 -6.16 -7.94
N PRO A 739 -4.83 -7.32 -7.94
CA PRO A 739 -4.98 -8.39 -6.96
C PRO A 739 -4.41 -8.02 -5.60
N GLN A 740 -5.05 -8.49 -4.49
CA GLN A 740 -4.67 -8.19 -3.11
C GLN A 740 -3.80 -9.31 -2.52
N PRO A 741 -2.51 -9.09 -2.30
CA PRO A 741 -1.68 -9.99 -1.50
C PRO A 741 -1.97 -9.79 -0.01
N PHE A 742 -1.73 -10.83 0.77
CA PHE A 742 -1.96 -10.84 2.22
C PHE A 742 -0.86 -11.57 2.97
N ALA A 743 -0.82 -11.38 4.27
CA ALA A 743 -0.04 -12.16 5.22
C ALA A 743 -0.98 -12.94 6.14
N LEU A 744 -0.63 -14.19 6.43
CA LEU A 744 -1.32 -15.05 7.38
C LEU A 744 -0.31 -15.56 8.40
N VAL A 745 -0.61 -15.42 9.69
CA VAL A 745 0.21 -15.92 10.79
C VAL A 745 -0.64 -16.89 11.61
N VAL A 746 -0.10 -18.09 11.87
CA VAL A 746 -0.77 -19.14 12.66
C VAL A 746 0.16 -19.56 13.80
N ASP A 747 -0.26 -19.33 15.03
CA ASP A 747 0.42 -19.76 16.24
C ASP A 747 -0.36 -20.89 16.93
N GLY A 748 0.30 -22.00 17.21
CA GLY A 748 -0.32 -23.16 17.82
C GLY A 748 0.71 -24.27 18.12
N VAL A 749 0.25 -25.35 18.73
CA VAL A 749 1.07 -26.55 18.94
C VAL A 749 0.82 -27.51 17.78
N PHE A 750 1.69 -27.44 16.77
CA PHE A 750 1.53 -28.24 15.57
C PHE A 750 2.00 -29.68 15.77
N GLY A 751 1.22 -30.63 15.26
CA GLY A 751 1.60 -32.02 15.09
C GLY A 751 2.60 -32.14 13.92
N THR A 752 3.42 -33.17 13.99
CA THR A 752 4.11 -33.63 12.79
C THR A 752 3.07 -34.27 11.88
N THR A 753 2.55 -33.54 10.92
CA THR A 753 1.89 -34.17 9.77
C THR A 753 2.98 -34.98 9.07
N PRO A 754 2.77 -36.28 8.79
CA PRO A 754 3.58 -36.90 7.75
C PRO A 754 3.45 -36.01 6.50
N PRO A 755 4.54 -35.70 5.81
CA PRO A 755 4.41 -34.99 4.55
C PRO A 755 3.34 -35.71 3.71
N PRO A 756 2.49 -34.97 2.96
CA PRO A 756 1.55 -35.64 2.07
C PRO A 756 2.31 -36.64 1.21
N SER A 757 1.67 -37.71 0.79
CA SER A 757 2.32 -38.62 -0.17
C SER A 757 2.77 -37.81 -1.38
N PRO A 758 3.96 -38.08 -1.92
CA PRO A 758 4.39 -37.44 -3.17
C PRO A 758 3.30 -37.52 -4.23
N PRO A 759 3.22 -36.57 -5.15
CA PRO A 759 2.29 -36.62 -6.26
C PRO A 759 2.46 -37.91 -7.10
N SER A 760 1.40 -38.39 -7.70
CA SER A 760 1.55 -39.42 -8.73
C SER A 760 2.24 -38.84 -9.97
N VAL A 761 2.82 -39.71 -10.81
CA VAL A 761 3.50 -39.30 -12.05
C VAL A 761 2.48 -38.63 -12.99
N PRO A 762 2.71 -37.39 -13.46
CA PRO A 762 1.92 -36.79 -14.52
C PRO A 762 2.31 -37.44 -15.87
N ASP A 763 1.65 -38.50 -16.26
CA ASP A 763 2.00 -39.30 -17.41
C ASP A 763 1.44 -38.72 -18.73
N GLY A 764 1.80 -39.34 -19.88
CA GLY A 764 1.23 -39.02 -21.19
C GLY A 764 1.60 -37.62 -21.72
N LEU A 765 2.71 -37.02 -21.25
CA LEU A 765 3.16 -35.71 -21.77
C LEU A 765 3.37 -35.82 -23.30
N ALA A 766 2.64 -34.98 -24.03
CA ALA A 766 2.76 -34.74 -25.47
C ALA A 766 3.23 -33.28 -25.71
N ALA A 767 4.03 -33.10 -26.77
CA ALA A 767 4.50 -31.80 -27.22
C ALA A 767 4.20 -31.67 -28.73
N ASN A 768 3.39 -30.68 -29.11
CA ASN A 768 2.98 -30.42 -30.48
C ASN A 768 3.45 -29.07 -30.97
N ALA A 769 4.29 -29.01 -31.98
CA ALA A 769 4.72 -27.78 -32.61
C ALA A 769 3.59 -27.18 -33.46
N ILE A 770 2.98 -26.10 -32.98
CA ILE A 770 1.85 -25.42 -33.61
C ILE A 770 2.33 -24.42 -34.67
N SER A 771 3.46 -23.79 -34.42
CA SER A 771 4.06 -22.79 -35.32
C SER A 771 5.58 -22.75 -35.17
N THR A 772 6.21 -21.85 -35.92
CA THR A 772 7.66 -21.59 -35.81
C THR A 772 8.06 -20.98 -34.42
N THR A 773 7.08 -20.48 -33.62
CA THR A 773 7.28 -19.78 -32.35
C THR A 773 6.39 -20.33 -31.25
N GLN A 774 5.71 -21.47 -31.44
CA GLN A 774 4.82 -22.02 -30.38
C GLN A 774 4.84 -23.58 -30.42
N ILE A 775 4.99 -24.14 -29.22
CA ILE A 775 4.79 -25.55 -28.93
C ILE A 775 3.76 -25.69 -27.80
N ASP A 776 2.70 -26.41 -28.03
CA ASP A 776 1.68 -26.73 -27.05
C ASP A 776 1.96 -28.08 -26.38
N LEU A 777 1.84 -28.07 -25.04
CA LEU A 777 2.04 -29.25 -24.20
C LEU A 777 0.72 -29.69 -23.59
N SER A 778 0.53 -30.99 -23.41
CA SER A 778 -0.57 -31.55 -22.66
C SER A 778 -0.13 -32.83 -21.94
N TRP A 779 -0.72 -33.14 -20.79
CA TRP A 779 -0.39 -34.30 -19.94
C TRP A 779 -1.62 -34.78 -19.17
N THR A 780 -1.53 -35.95 -18.55
CA THR A 780 -2.58 -36.45 -17.65
C THR A 780 -2.41 -35.88 -16.25
N ASN A 781 -3.53 -35.76 -15.53
CA ASN A 781 -3.50 -35.26 -14.16
C ASN A 781 -2.66 -36.15 -13.24
N SER A 782 -2.10 -35.55 -12.24
CA SER A 782 -1.48 -36.19 -11.08
C SER A 782 -2.50 -36.26 -9.93
N THR A 783 -2.17 -36.96 -8.87
CA THR A 783 -2.94 -36.92 -7.62
C THR A 783 -2.09 -36.35 -6.52
N ASN A 784 -2.67 -35.55 -5.64
CA ASN A 784 -2.01 -34.86 -4.52
C ASN A 784 -0.98 -33.80 -4.93
N GLU A 785 -1.02 -33.28 -6.14
CA GLU A 785 -0.14 -32.17 -6.53
C GLU A 785 -0.67 -30.81 -6.04
N ASP A 786 0.27 -29.90 -5.75
CA ASP A 786 0.00 -28.47 -5.53
C ASP A 786 0.10 -27.66 -6.83
N GLY A 787 0.60 -28.31 -7.91
CA GLY A 787 0.75 -27.73 -9.25
C GLY A 787 1.82 -28.44 -10.07
N PHE A 788 2.08 -27.90 -11.26
CA PHE A 788 3.06 -28.46 -12.20
C PHE A 788 4.08 -27.40 -12.64
N ASP A 789 5.37 -27.75 -12.59
CA ASP A 789 6.44 -27.03 -13.24
C ASP A 789 6.68 -27.60 -14.64
N VAL A 790 6.72 -26.74 -15.64
CA VAL A 790 7.09 -27.10 -17.00
C VAL A 790 8.56 -26.81 -17.22
N GLU A 791 9.30 -27.83 -17.60
CA GLU A 791 10.74 -27.74 -17.80
C GLU A 791 11.12 -28.08 -19.23
N ARG A 792 12.10 -27.36 -19.77
CA ARG A 792 12.55 -27.50 -21.17
C ARG A 792 14.08 -27.57 -21.24
N CYS A 793 14.58 -28.32 -22.21
CA CYS A 793 15.93 -28.18 -22.72
C CYS A 793 15.95 -28.18 -24.24
N THR A 794 17.05 -27.62 -24.82
CA THR A 794 17.20 -27.42 -26.26
C THR A 794 18.16 -28.49 -26.82
N GLU A 795 17.94 -28.93 -28.03
CA GLU A 795 18.66 -29.95 -28.81
C GLU A 795 18.25 -31.40 -28.51
N THR A 796 18.44 -32.24 -29.51
CA THR A 796 18.18 -33.68 -29.43
C THR A 796 19.12 -34.35 -28.42
N GLY A 797 18.56 -35.02 -27.41
CA GLY A 797 19.33 -35.74 -26.41
C GLY A 797 19.80 -34.93 -25.19
N CYS A 798 19.42 -33.64 -25.07
CA CYS A 798 19.74 -32.84 -23.89
C CYS A 798 19.11 -33.44 -22.61
N THR A 799 19.79 -33.31 -21.47
CA THR A 799 19.35 -33.85 -20.17
C THR A 799 19.27 -32.77 -19.06
N SER A 800 19.77 -31.56 -19.35
CA SER A 800 19.72 -30.45 -18.40
C SER A 800 18.47 -29.61 -18.65
N PHE A 801 17.40 -29.91 -17.92
CA PHE A 801 16.12 -29.21 -18.04
C PHE A 801 16.09 -27.95 -17.16
N ALA A 802 15.56 -26.84 -17.69
CA ALA A 802 15.31 -25.60 -16.98
C ALA A 802 13.82 -25.32 -16.92
N LYS A 803 13.33 -24.87 -15.79
CA LYS A 803 11.93 -24.43 -15.61
C LYS A 803 11.63 -23.24 -16.51
N ILE A 804 10.57 -23.34 -17.32
CA ILE A 804 10.10 -22.28 -18.23
C ILE A 804 8.74 -21.73 -17.82
N GLY A 805 8.00 -22.44 -16.96
CA GLY A 805 6.69 -22.02 -16.49
C GLY A 805 6.18 -22.87 -15.34
N GLN A 806 5.09 -22.42 -14.72
CA GLN A 806 4.37 -23.16 -13.68
C GLN A 806 2.87 -22.97 -13.90
N VAL A 807 2.10 -24.02 -13.64
CA VAL A 807 0.64 -24.00 -13.66
C VAL A 807 0.09 -24.58 -12.35
N GLY A 808 -1.14 -24.21 -12.01
CA GLY A 808 -1.80 -24.64 -10.77
C GLY A 808 -2.29 -26.09 -10.79
N VAL A 809 -2.98 -26.47 -9.71
CA VAL A 809 -3.65 -27.76 -9.53
C VAL A 809 -4.62 -28.00 -10.68
N ASP A 810 -4.69 -29.25 -11.19
CA ASP A 810 -5.59 -29.70 -12.26
C ASP A 810 -5.42 -28.96 -13.61
N VAL A 811 -4.39 -28.12 -13.80
CA VAL A 811 -4.11 -27.52 -15.10
C VAL A 811 -3.19 -28.44 -15.92
N LEU A 812 -3.70 -28.96 -17.02
CA LEU A 812 -3.10 -30.07 -17.78
C LEU A 812 -2.51 -29.65 -19.13
N THR A 813 -2.38 -28.35 -19.38
CA THR A 813 -1.84 -27.82 -20.64
C THR A 813 -0.93 -26.60 -20.37
N TYR A 814 0.02 -26.41 -21.31
CA TYR A 814 0.89 -25.22 -21.31
C TYR A 814 1.31 -24.90 -22.75
N SER A 815 1.31 -23.61 -23.11
CA SER A 815 1.79 -23.12 -24.40
C SER A 815 3.13 -22.45 -24.26
N ASP A 816 4.19 -23.05 -24.80
CA ASP A 816 5.51 -22.44 -24.87
C ASP A 816 5.63 -21.56 -26.12
N THR A 817 5.56 -20.26 -25.94
CA THR A 817 5.69 -19.25 -27.00
C THR A 817 7.10 -18.64 -27.10
N THR A 818 8.08 -19.23 -26.40
CA THR A 818 9.46 -18.73 -26.36
C THR A 818 10.44 -19.56 -27.22
N VAL A 819 9.89 -20.38 -28.11
CA VAL A 819 10.66 -21.27 -28.99
C VAL A 819 11.12 -20.56 -30.27
N SER A 820 12.23 -21.02 -30.85
CA SER A 820 12.80 -20.53 -32.12
C SER A 820 12.48 -21.44 -33.28
N PRO A 821 12.42 -20.93 -34.53
CA PRO A 821 12.21 -21.80 -35.75
C PRO A 821 13.31 -22.85 -35.93
N SER A 822 12.99 -23.95 -36.59
CA SER A 822 13.90 -25.07 -36.91
C SER A 822 14.67 -25.62 -35.71
N THR A 823 14.10 -25.55 -34.52
CA THR A 823 14.77 -25.90 -33.28
C THR A 823 14.06 -27.08 -32.62
N THR A 824 14.82 -28.06 -32.15
CA THR A 824 14.28 -29.21 -31.40
C THR A 824 14.35 -28.91 -29.90
N TYR A 825 13.23 -29.12 -29.25
CA TYR A 825 13.07 -28.96 -27.80
C TYR A 825 12.61 -30.27 -27.17
N ARG A 826 13.07 -30.52 -25.95
CA ARG A 826 12.59 -31.61 -25.10
C ARG A 826 11.96 -31.02 -23.85
N TYR A 827 10.84 -31.57 -23.46
CA TYR A 827 10.03 -31.15 -22.31
C TYR A 827 9.85 -32.27 -21.32
N ARG A 828 9.74 -31.93 -20.05
CA ARG A 828 9.15 -32.75 -18.99
C ARG A 828 8.32 -31.87 -18.08
N VAL A 829 7.36 -32.47 -17.41
CA VAL A 829 6.51 -31.82 -16.40
C VAL A 829 6.81 -32.41 -15.06
N ARG A 830 6.99 -31.57 -14.06
CA ARG A 830 7.22 -31.93 -12.67
C ARG A 830 5.98 -31.61 -11.85
N ALA A 831 5.21 -32.59 -11.40
CA ALA A 831 4.22 -32.43 -10.34
C ALA A 831 4.93 -32.32 -8.99
N PHE A 832 4.48 -31.44 -8.13
CA PHE A 832 5.11 -31.19 -6.82
C PHE A 832 4.07 -30.95 -5.72
N ASN A 833 4.44 -31.32 -4.49
CA ASN A 833 3.79 -30.93 -3.24
C ASN A 833 4.83 -30.93 -2.09
N ALA A 834 4.39 -30.66 -0.86
CA ALA A 834 5.27 -30.68 0.32
C ALA A 834 5.85 -32.07 0.64
N GLY A 835 5.28 -33.15 0.09
CA GLY A 835 5.74 -34.53 0.27
C GLY A 835 6.77 -35.01 -0.74
N GLY A 836 6.95 -34.26 -1.85
CA GLY A 836 7.90 -34.64 -2.88
C GLY A 836 7.49 -34.17 -4.27
N GLU A 837 8.12 -34.80 -5.26
CA GLU A 837 7.94 -34.48 -6.67
C GLU A 837 7.87 -35.75 -7.54
N ALA A 838 7.19 -35.66 -8.67
CA ALA A 838 7.13 -36.72 -9.68
C ALA A 838 7.27 -36.10 -11.08
N TYR A 839 8.00 -36.77 -11.95
CA TYR A 839 8.27 -36.31 -13.33
C TYR A 839 7.56 -37.12 -14.38
N SER A 840 7.05 -36.42 -15.39
CA SER A 840 6.48 -37.06 -16.58
C SER A 840 7.50 -37.83 -17.43
N ASN A 841 7.01 -38.54 -18.46
CA ASN A 841 7.83 -38.90 -19.62
C ASN A 841 8.41 -37.63 -20.29
N ILE A 842 9.46 -37.80 -21.08
CA ILE A 842 10.02 -36.70 -21.87
C ILE A 842 9.34 -36.69 -23.25
N ALA A 843 8.75 -35.57 -23.62
CA ALA A 843 8.20 -35.29 -24.95
C ALA A 843 9.18 -34.44 -25.78
N THR A 844 9.25 -34.66 -27.06
CA THR A 844 10.13 -33.95 -27.99
C THR A 844 9.33 -33.36 -29.12
N ALA A 845 9.55 -32.08 -29.46
CA ALA A 845 8.96 -31.45 -30.63
C ALA A 845 10.00 -30.55 -31.32
N THR A 846 9.88 -30.48 -32.67
CA THR A 846 10.73 -29.62 -33.50
C THR A 846 9.85 -28.59 -34.18
N THR A 847 10.16 -27.31 -33.97
CA THR A 847 9.44 -26.23 -34.66
C THR A 847 9.71 -26.22 -36.16
N PRO A 848 8.72 -25.90 -37.00
CA PRO A 848 8.90 -25.75 -38.45
C PRO A 848 9.96 -24.70 -38.79
N ALA A 849 10.54 -24.81 -39.97
CA ALA A 849 11.45 -23.79 -40.48
C ALA A 849 10.72 -22.47 -40.71
N GLY A 850 11.30 -21.37 -40.26
CA GLY A 850 10.81 -20.03 -40.59
C GLY A 850 10.87 -19.79 -42.09
N GLN A 851 9.81 -19.28 -42.69
CA GLN A 851 9.89 -18.83 -44.08
C GLN A 851 10.86 -17.66 -44.15
N GLN A 852 11.94 -17.86 -44.92
CA GLN A 852 12.84 -16.76 -45.20
C GLN A 852 12.11 -15.76 -46.09
N GLN A 853 11.82 -14.58 -45.63
CA GLN A 853 11.23 -13.53 -46.47
C GLN A 853 12.18 -13.18 -47.60
N VAL A 854 11.69 -13.30 -48.81
CA VAL A 854 12.43 -12.90 -50.00
C VAL A 854 12.55 -11.38 -50.00
N GLN A 855 13.77 -10.85 -50.05
CA GLN A 855 14.00 -9.40 -50.18
C GLN A 855 13.91 -9.01 -51.64
N LEU A 856 13.21 -7.92 -51.97
CA LEU A 856 13.07 -7.36 -53.29
C LEU A 856 13.74 -6.00 -53.39
N HIS A 857 14.24 -5.69 -54.55
CA HIS A 857 14.74 -4.35 -54.90
C HIS A 857 14.47 -4.03 -56.35
N ILE A 858 14.56 -2.75 -56.74
CA ILE A 858 14.60 -2.34 -58.13
C ILE A 858 15.99 -2.69 -58.69
N GLY A 859 16.00 -3.49 -59.75
CA GLY A 859 17.23 -3.85 -60.44
C GLY A 859 17.64 -2.83 -61.50
N ASP A 860 16.68 -2.12 -62.08
CA ASP A 860 16.91 -1.07 -63.07
C ASP A 860 15.67 -0.26 -63.35
N LEU A 861 15.87 0.99 -63.87
CA LEU A 861 14.82 1.90 -64.35
C LEU A 861 15.27 2.49 -65.67
N ASP A 862 14.71 2.04 -66.79
CA ASP A 862 15.00 2.48 -68.15
C ASP A 862 13.95 3.43 -68.69
N GLY A 863 14.36 4.61 -69.13
CA GLY A 863 13.48 5.59 -69.75
C GLY A 863 13.37 5.52 -71.24
N SER A 864 12.15 5.66 -71.76
CA SER A 864 11.94 5.81 -73.21
C SER A 864 10.90 6.86 -73.50
N THR A 865 10.91 7.35 -74.76
CA THR A 865 10.01 8.41 -75.19
C THR A 865 9.33 8.05 -76.53
N ALA A 866 8.10 8.49 -76.72
CA ALA A 866 7.44 8.40 -78.03
C ALA A 866 6.93 9.81 -78.38
N ALA A 867 7.29 10.33 -79.57
CA ALA A 867 6.90 11.61 -80.05
C ALA A 867 5.68 11.52 -80.98
N SER A 868 4.75 12.46 -80.85
CA SER A 868 3.60 12.67 -81.72
C SER A 868 3.60 14.11 -82.24
N LYS A 869 2.73 14.45 -83.18
CA LYS A 869 2.71 15.74 -83.89
C LYS A 869 2.68 16.93 -82.93
N ASN A 870 1.95 16.87 -81.86
CA ASN A 870 1.78 17.97 -80.89
C ASN A 870 2.13 17.54 -79.44
N THR A 871 2.38 16.31 -79.15
CA THR A 871 2.61 15.78 -77.82
C THR A 871 3.79 14.78 -77.84
N TRP A 872 4.17 14.31 -76.66
CA TRP A 872 5.10 13.22 -76.43
C TRP A 872 4.67 12.46 -75.16
N THR A 873 5.11 11.25 -75.03
CA THR A 873 4.91 10.42 -73.81
C THR A 873 6.24 9.96 -73.31
N ALA A 874 6.37 9.82 -71.98
CA ALA A 874 7.49 9.19 -71.31
C ALA A 874 7.03 7.85 -70.75
N SER A 875 7.86 6.81 -70.96
CA SER A 875 7.63 5.49 -70.39
C SER A 875 8.85 5.06 -69.55
N VAL A 876 8.64 4.34 -68.51
CA VAL A 876 9.70 3.74 -67.69
C VAL A 876 9.48 2.21 -67.68
N THR A 877 10.48 1.49 -68.08
CA THR A 877 10.61 0.05 -67.89
C THR A 877 11.26 -0.16 -66.52
N ILE A 878 10.62 -0.92 -65.67
CA ILE A 878 11.06 -1.16 -64.28
C ILE A 878 11.39 -2.64 -64.17
N THR A 879 12.62 -2.92 -63.75
CA THR A 879 13.08 -4.27 -63.44
C THR A 879 13.05 -4.52 -61.92
N VAL A 880 12.44 -5.62 -61.48
CA VAL A 880 12.44 -6.02 -60.06
C VAL A 880 13.18 -7.33 -59.88
N GLN A 881 14.11 -7.32 -58.93
CA GLN A 881 14.96 -8.46 -58.59
C GLN A 881 14.86 -8.82 -57.11
N ASN A 882 15.22 -10.05 -56.78
CA ASN A 882 15.42 -10.48 -55.39
C ASN A 882 16.84 -10.24 -54.89
N ALA A 883 17.17 -10.57 -53.65
CA ALA A 883 18.47 -10.36 -53.04
C ALA A 883 19.65 -11.12 -53.80
N SER A 884 19.35 -12.11 -54.61
CA SER A 884 20.30 -12.83 -55.45
C SER A 884 20.25 -12.40 -56.92
N ASP A 885 19.73 -11.24 -57.22
CA ASP A 885 19.56 -10.63 -58.54
C ASP A 885 18.71 -11.44 -59.55
N ALA A 886 17.96 -12.38 -59.07
CA ALA A 886 16.99 -13.16 -59.89
C ALA A 886 15.72 -12.31 -60.10
N MET A 887 15.23 -12.35 -61.35
CA MET A 887 14.04 -11.65 -61.81
C MET A 887 12.79 -12.09 -61.07
N VAL A 888 11.96 -11.15 -60.62
CA VAL A 888 10.76 -11.43 -59.80
C VAL A 888 9.50 -11.18 -60.61
N GLN A 889 8.74 -12.26 -60.88
CA GLN A 889 7.42 -12.20 -61.51
C GLN A 889 6.34 -11.84 -60.51
N GLY A 890 5.34 -11.04 -60.93
CA GLY A 890 4.15 -10.76 -60.16
C GLY A 890 4.35 -9.73 -59.04
N ALA A 891 5.50 -9.06 -59.01
CA ALA A 891 5.72 -7.93 -58.13
C ALA A 891 4.99 -6.68 -58.62
N THR A 892 4.19 -6.05 -57.77
CA THR A 892 3.49 -4.79 -58.10
C THR A 892 4.35 -3.63 -57.67
N VAL A 893 4.82 -2.83 -58.62
CA VAL A 893 5.56 -1.58 -58.40
C VAL A 893 4.61 -0.43 -58.39
N SER A 894 4.67 0.43 -57.40
CA SER A 894 3.89 1.65 -57.28
C SER A 894 4.83 2.84 -57.27
N GLY A 895 4.45 3.93 -57.94
CA GLY A 895 5.28 5.13 -57.99
C GLY A 895 4.47 6.37 -58.37
N THR A 896 5.16 7.49 -58.41
CA THR A 896 4.58 8.80 -58.72
C THR A 896 5.36 9.51 -59.84
N TRP A 897 4.62 10.08 -60.79
CA TRP A 897 5.12 11.00 -61.79
C TRP A 897 5.09 12.45 -61.29
N THR A 898 6.14 13.19 -61.61
CA THR A 898 6.29 14.61 -61.30
C THR A 898 6.92 15.35 -62.50
N GLY A 899 7.09 16.66 -62.40
CA GLY A 899 7.62 17.48 -63.47
C GLY A 899 6.57 17.81 -64.56
N GLY A 900 6.77 17.31 -65.77
CA GLY A 900 5.88 17.55 -66.91
C GLY A 900 4.52 16.90 -66.80
N PHE A 901 4.38 15.81 -66.03
CA PHE A 901 3.20 15.03 -65.72
C PHE A 901 3.12 14.82 -64.22
N ALA A 902 1.95 14.86 -63.63
CA ALA A 902 1.73 14.57 -62.22
C ALA A 902 0.65 13.51 -62.08
N GLY A 903 0.95 12.44 -61.32
CA GLY A 903 -0.01 11.35 -61.06
C GLY A 903 0.68 10.12 -60.48
N SER A 904 -0.12 9.21 -59.92
CA SER A 904 0.38 7.90 -59.49
C SER A 904 0.26 6.90 -60.65
N ALA A 905 1.22 5.98 -60.68
CA ALA A 905 1.17 4.87 -61.64
C ALA A 905 1.67 3.60 -60.96
N SER A 906 1.13 2.47 -61.41
CA SER A 906 1.58 1.15 -60.96
C SER A 906 1.60 0.15 -62.12
N CYS A 907 2.49 -0.84 -62.00
CA CYS A 907 2.54 -1.96 -62.92
C CYS A 907 2.91 -3.24 -62.19
N THR A 908 2.61 -4.39 -62.81
CA THR A 908 2.99 -5.70 -62.23
C THR A 908 3.98 -6.39 -63.18
N THR A 909 5.08 -6.91 -62.64
CA THR A 909 6.17 -7.50 -63.38
C THR A 909 5.71 -8.82 -64.06
N THR A 910 6.15 -8.98 -65.31
CA THR A 910 6.00 -10.18 -66.11
C THR A 910 6.96 -11.31 -65.67
N ALA A 911 6.95 -12.46 -66.35
CA ALA A 911 7.89 -13.56 -66.11
C ALA A 911 9.36 -13.12 -66.29
N GLY A 912 9.63 -12.09 -67.06
CA GLY A 912 10.98 -11.50 -67.20
C GLY A 912 11.37 -10.52 -66.09
N GLY A 913 10.57 -10.38 -65.03
CA GLY A 913 10.85 -9.47 -63.91
C GLY A 913 10.64 -7.98 -64.24
N THR A 914 10.09 -7.62 -65.38
CA THR A 914 9.94 -6.26 -65.83
C THR A 914 8.49 -5.85 -66.01
N CYS A 915 8.22 -4.58 -65.77
CA CYS A 915 6.92 -3.93 -66.10
C CYS A 915 7.10 -2.48 -66.52
N ASN A 916 6.06 -1.90 -67.12
CA ASN A 916 6.14 -0.55 -67.70
C ASN A 916 5.07 0.38 -67.10
N VAL A 917 5.45 1.65 -66.85
CA VAL A 917 4.56 2.73 -66.55
C VAL A 917 4.75 3.87 -67.58
N THR A 918 3.71 4.48 -67.99
CA THR A 918 3.73 5.51 -69.04
C THR A 918 2.91 6.72 -68.62
N THR A 919 3.38 7.89 -68.97
CA THR A 919 2.61 9.14 -68.79
C THR A 919 1.44 9.19 -69.76
N GLY A 920 0.45 9.99 -69.47
CA GLY A 920 -0.45 10.49 -70.54
C GLY A 920 0.31 11.39 -71.54
N ASN A 921 -0.40 11.90 -72.57
CA ASN A 921 0.20 12.83 -73.54
C ASN A 921 0.66 14.13 -72.90
N LEU A 922 1.93 14.39 -73.02
CA LEU A 922 2.61 15.62 -72.56
C LEU A 922 2.62 16.64 -73.65
N ASN A 923 2.29 17.89 -73.33
CA ASN A 923 2.43 18.99 -74.27
C ASN A 923 3.92 19.22 -74.58
N LYS A 924 4.26 19.63 -75.87
CA LYS A 924 5.61 19.90 -76.30
C LYS A 924 6.33 20.98 -75.47
N SER A 925 5.63 21.82 -74.74
CA SER A 925 6.20 22.79 -73.81
C SER A 925 6.83 22.17 -72.58
N LYS A 926 6.49 20.89 -72.23
CA LYS A 926 7.06 20.16 -71.08
C LYS A 926 8.40 19.55 -71.54
N THR A 927 9.45 19.81 -70.80
CA THR A 927 10.84 19.41 -71.12
C THR A 927 11.31 18.08 -70.52
N SER A 928 10.57 17.60 -69.49
CA SER A 928 10.87 16.33 -68.81
C SER A 928 9.65 15.78 -68.04
N ALA A 929 9.69 14.52 -67.73
CA ALA A 929 8.82 13.86 -66.75
C ALA A 929 9.68 12.96 -65.82
N THR A 930 9.46 12.98 -64.55
CA THR A 930 10.20 12.21 -63.55
C THR A 930 9.32 11.19 -62.90
N PHE A 931 9.74 9.93 -62.86
CA PHE A 931 9.07 8.85 -62.13
C PHE A 931 9.88 8.44 -60.90
N THR A 932 9.19 8.33 -59.76
CA THR A 932 9.82 7.85 -58.52
C THR A 932 9.05 6.63 -58.00
N VAL A 933 9.74 5.53 -57.82
CA VAL A 933 9.21 4.30 -57.19
C VAL A 933 8.96 4.58 -55.70
N THR A 934 7.75 4.35 -55.22
CA THR A 934 7.37 4.56 -53.81
C THR A 934 7.27 3.23 -53.05
N ASN A 935 6.93 2.12 -53.72
CA ASN A 935 6.83 0.83 -53.07
C ASN A 935 6.88 -0.32 -54.10
N VAL A 936 7.30 -1.51 -53.63
CA VAL A 936 7.22 -2.75 -54.41
C VAL A 936 6.61 -3.83 -53.50
N THR A 937 5.55 -4.51 -53.95
CA THR A 937 4.86 -5.56 -53.18
C THR A 937 4.79 -6.86 -53.96
N ALA A 938 5.10 -7.97 -53.27
CA ALA A 938 4.83 -9.32 -53.74
C ALA A 938 4.58 -10.22 -52.55
N SER A 939 3.78 -11.32 -52.77
CA SER A 939 3.43 -12.26 -51.70
C SER A 939 4.66 -12.91 -51.06
N GLY A 940 4.81 -12.80 -49.74
CA GLY A 940 5.90 -13.40 -48.98
C GLY A 940 7.26 -12.69 -49.15
N ALA A 941 7.29 -11.42 -49.64
CA ALA A 941 8.49 -10.69 -49.90
C ALA A 941 8.45 -9.28 -49.26
N THR A 942 9.64 -8.73 -48.98
CA THR A 942 9.84 -7.36 -48.43
C THR A 942 10.65 -6.53 -49.36
N TYR A 943 10.18 -5.33 -49.70
CA TYR A 943 10.91 -4.37 -50.52
C TYR A 943 11.97 -3.62 -49.69
N VAL A 944 13.21 -3.62 -50.20
CA VAL A 944 14.38 -2.97 -49.59
C VAL A 944 14.88 -1.86 -50.53
N ALA A 945 14.35 -0.67 -50.39
CA ALA A 945 14.66 0.47 -51.24
C ALA A 945 16.16 0.88 -51.26
N SER A 946 16.86 0.62 -50.14
CA SER A 946 18.31 0.86 -50.06
C SER A 946 19.18 -0.08 -50.93
N SER A 947 18.60 -1.14 -51.46
CA SER A 947 19.23 -2.11 -52.34
C SER A 947 18.93 -1.88 -53.80
N ASN A 948 18.16 -0.84 -54.14
CA ASN A 948 17.87 -0.46 -55.51
C ASN A 948 19.18 -0.15 -56.30
N ARG A 949 19.16 -0.57 -57.56
CA ARG A 949 20.32 -0.45 -58.46
C ARG A 949 19.97 0.32 -59.72
N ASP A 950 21.00 0.74 -60.43
CA ASP A 950 20.98 1.43 -61.71
C ASP A 950 22.27 1.03 -62.47
N PRO A 951 22.24 -0.10 -63.19
CA PRO A 951 23.45 -0.65 -63.81
C PRO A 951 24.00 0.17 -64.96
N ASP A 952 23.17 0.94 -65.64
CA ASP A 952 23.55 1.73 -66.82
C ASP A 952 23.74 3.22 -66.57
N GLY A 953 23.37 3.66 -65.34
CA GLY A 953 23.53 5.06 -64.91
C GLY A 953 22.45 6.01 -65.44
N SER A 954 21.35 5.50 -65.98
CA SER A 954 20.23 6.27 -66.52
C SER A 954 19.31 6.85 -65.43
N SER A 955 19.39 6.34 -64.21
CA SER A 955 18.55 6.71 -63.07
C SER A 955 19.37 6.83 -61.75
N ASN A 956 18.68 6.80 -60.61
CA ASN A 956 19.35 6.56 -59.30
C ASN A 956 18.83 5.28 -58.63
N GLY A 957 18.28 4.38 -59.42
CA GLY A 957 17.65 3.12 -58.96
C GLY A 957 16.28 3.26 -58.30
N THR A 958 15.90 4.50 -57.95
CA THR A 958 14.56 4.78 -57.32
C THR A 958 13.80 5.85 -58.15
N THR A 959 14.53 6.75 -58.76
CA THR A 959 13.92 7.88 -59.52
C THR A 959 14.65 8.02 -60.86
N ILE A 960 13.89 8.13 -61.90
CA ILE A 960 14.39 8.40 -63.29
C ILE A 960 13.72 9.67 -63.84
N THR A 961 14.53 10.47 -64.52
CA THR A 961 14.03 11.67 -65.23
C THR A 961 14.20 11.47 -66.71
N ILE A 962 13.08 11.50 -67.44
CA ILE A 962 13.04 11.29 -68.90
C ILE A 962 12.89 12.67 -69.52
N LEU A 963 13.85 12.98 -70.40
CA LEU A 963 13.84 14.23 -71.11
C LEU A 963 12.97 14.12 -72.38
N LYS A 964 12.41 15.19 -72.81
CA LYS A 964 11.68 15.30 -74.07
C LYS A 964 12.59 14.88 -75.23
N PRO A 965 12.10 14.04 -76.24
CA PRO A 965 12.83 13.67 -77.41
C PRO A 965 13.09 14.81 -78.35
#